data_272d5c2fe5308c7d5cc6746ac8e09cd7
#
_entry.id   272d5c2fe5308c7d5cc6746ac8e09cd7
#
_cell.length_a   1.000
_cell.length_b   1.000
_cell.length_c   1.000
_cell.angle_alpha   90.00
_cell.angle_beta   90.00
_cell.angle_gamma   90.00
#
_symmetry.space_group_name_H-M   'P 1'
#
loop_
_entity.id
_entity.type
_entity.pdbx_description
1 polymer ?
#
loop_
_entity_poly.entity_id
_entity_poly.type
_entity_poly.pdbx_seq_one_letter_code
_entity_poly.pdbx_strand_id
1 'polypeptide(L)'
;MIFSGDNTDSPCVIKVAPTGTAASNIEGQTLHTAFSFSFDGKMYSLTDKARDLRRRILVNLRMIIIDEISMVKSDMLYQLDLRLQEITQKYIPFGGISIFVFGDLMQLKPVMGNYIFEEPRHEDYVQTHLANPRWKMFECLVLEKNHRQGKDKTYADLLNRVRVGEHTEDDLKILRERVRPHNHRDIADADLFIGGKRRQCAEINRNYVFHQLKGSSIKKLEAITFHQTRKNFKPKLNDKDGTIGSTSFKNKLFLKKGAKIMIIHNIDTIDSLTNGQIGILEDFIESKEGTIEKLMVNLLNKNAGRLNRQKHPFLAEKYPNCVIIERMSMQYSLRAKSGDAGSTATLIQFPITLAHAVTGHKVQGQSIPVPNKVVMDLDSTFQCAQSYVMLSRIQTIDQLFILNNIDERKLQHSVKSLQELKRLENISYNANPTIWEKKNKNNTFKIAMLNCAGLRAHIKDIRADNYILQADVIHLVETSLENDSSTNDLELEGYTTYFYNISKGKGIATYISIKHMTNTEILENIFDTGIQICAFNMENVSSIAVYRSSFGNIGSLTEKLVKIISKKKCVLIMGDFNICTKKKPNNTVTTMLISQDFLSLLDEATHIEGGYIDQTYWKDEDQEFYQPKVERYSPYYSDHDAICITLTRKDTKLKK
;
A
#
# COMPACT_ATOMS: atom_id res chain seq x y z
N MET A 1 2.22 -9.79 -7.35
CA MET A 1 1.56 -11.08 -7.03
C MET A 1 2.31 -11.87 -5.94
N ILE A 2 2.86 -11.17 -4.96
CA ILE A 2 3.66 -11.81 -3.89
C ILE A 2 2.81 -12.02 -2.62
N PHE A 3 1.56 -11.56 -2.60
CA PHE A 3 0.75 -11.45 -1.37
C PHE A 3 -0.64 -12.08 -1.45
N SER A 4 -0.88 -12.96 -2.37
CA SER A 4 -2.03 -13.84 -2.29
C SER A 4 -1.57 -15.15 -1.65
N GLY A 5 -1.54 -15.21 -0.34
CA GLY A 5 -1.83 -16.47 0.31
C GLY A 5 -3.17 -16.93 -0.25
N ASP A 6 -3.29 -18.18 -0.62
CA ASP A 6 -4.45 -18.77 -1.31
C ASP A 6 -5.80 -18.66 -0.56
N ASN A 7 -5.88 -17.86 0.49
CA ASN A 7 -7.09 -17.62 1.25
C ASN A 7 -7.59 -16.20 1.01
N THR A 8 -8.34 -15.99 -0.09
CA THR A 8 -9.02 -14.74 -0.42
C THR A 8 -10.01 -14.29 0.66
N ASP A 9 -10.46 -15.19 1.52
CA ASP A 9 -11.43 -14.93 2.57
C ASP A 9 -10.80 -14.32 3.82
N SER A 10 -9.47 -14.41 4.00
CA SER A 10 -8.76 -13.85 5.16
C SER A 10 -7.35 -13.36 4.76
N PRO A 11 -7.23 -12.17 4.14
CA PRO A 11 -5.98 -11.67 3.60
C PRO A 11 -4.98 -11.26 4.68
N CYS A 12 -3.69 -11.56 4.49
CA CYS A 12 -2.59 -11.04 5.30
C CYS A 12 -2.25 -9.59 4.98
N VAL A 13 -2.46 -9.17 3.74
CA VAL A 13 -2.18 -7.81 3.25
C VAL A 13 -3.39 -7.28 2.53
N ILE A 14 -3.79 -6.06 2.84
CA ILE A 14 -4.81 -5.34 2.07
C ILE A 14 -4.22 -4.08 1.44
N LYS A 15 -4.65 -3.81 0.20
CA LYS A 15 -4.30 -2.62 -0.55
C LYS A 15 -5.50 -1.68 -0.57
N VAL A 16 -5.28 -0.43 -0.18
CA VAL A 16 -6.36 0.57 -0.10
C VAL A 16 -5.91 1.91 -0.67
N ALA A 17 -6.87 2.72 -1.08
CA ALA A 17 -6.62 4.08 -1.54
C ALA A 17 -7.79 5.02 -1.18
N PRO A 18 -7.60 6.35 -1.20
CA PRO A 18 -8.67 7.30 -0.90
C PRO A 18 -9.76 7.38 -1.98
N THR A 19 -9.45 7.01 -3.23
CA THR A 19 -10.38 7.08 -4.37
C THR A 19 -10.53 5.74 -5.08
N GLY A 20 -11.67 5.53 -5.76
CA GLY A 20 -11.92 4.30 -6.52
C GLY A 20 -10.91 4.09 -7.65
N THR A 21 -10.49 5.17 -8.34
CA THR A 21 -9.49 5.09 -9.41
C THR A 21 -8.14 4.61 -8.87
N ALA A 22 -7.64 5.24 -7.80
CA ALA A 22 -6.38 4.85 -7.18
C ALA A 22 -6.46 3.41 -6.63
N ALA A 23 -7.56 3.05 -5.98
CA ALA A 23 -7.79 1.68 -5.49
C ALA A 23 -7.76 0.64 -6.62
N SER A 24 -8.39 0.93 -7.77
CA SER A 24 -8.37 0.05 -8.94
C SER A 24 -6.96 -0.12 -9.53
N ASN A 25 -6.15 0.94 -9.55
CA ASN A 25 -4.78 0.88 -10.08
C ASN A 25 -3.88 -0.09 -9.31
N ILE A 26 -4.16 -0.28 -8.03
CA ILE A 26 -3.40 -1.20 -7.15
C ILE A 26 -4.15 -2.52 -6.91
N GLU A 27 -5.26 -2.77 -7.60
CA GLU A 27 -6.14 -3.93 -7.37
C GLU A 27 -6.59 -4.04 -5.90
N GLY A 28 -6.98 -2.90 -5.34
CA GLY A 28 -7.36 -2.75 -3.93
C GLY A 28 -8.78 -2.20 -3.75
N GLN A 29 -9.08 -1.75 -2.56
CA GLN A 29 -10.37 -1.16 -2.18
C GLN A 29 -10.21 0.30 -1.73
N THR A 30 -11.31 1.05 -1.65
CA THR A 30 -11.25 2.37 -1.00
C THR A 30 -11.19 2.23 0.52
N LEU A 31 -10.49 3.15 1.19
CA LEU A 31 -10.46 3.22 2.67
C LEU A 31 -11.86 3.19 3.29
N HIS A 32 -12.81 3.90 2.68
CA HIS A 32 -14.20 3.93 3.14
C HIS A 32 -14.85 2.54 3.07
N THR A 33 -14.63 1.79 2.01
CA THR A 33 -15.20 0.44 1.84
C THR A 33 -14.52 -0.55 2.77
N ALA A 34 -13.18 -0.56 2.81
CA ALA A 34 -12.40 -1.51 3.59
C ALA A 34 -12.71 -1.40 5.09
N PHE A 35 -12.81 -0.18 5.61
CA PHE A 35 -12.94 0.08 7.06
C PHE A 35 -14.30 0.63 7.49
N SER A 36 -15.28 0.70 6.58
CA SER A 36 -16.62 1.22 6.86
C SER A 36 -16.60 2.63 7.46
N PHE A 37 -15.81 3.54 6.84
CA PHE A 37 -15.77 4.93 7.28
C PHE A 37 -17.02 5.67 6.84
N SER A 38 -17.52 6.55 7.71
CA SER A 38 -18.59 7.47 7.38
C SER A 38 -18.07 8.65 6.54
N PHE A 39 -18.89 9.13 5.59
CA PHE A 39 -18.54 10.27 4.76
C PHE A 39 -18.60 11.63 5.48
N ASP A 40 -19.20 11.68 6.67
CA ASP A 40 -19.27 12.90 7.50
C ASP A 40 -17.97 13.16 8.30
N GLY A 41 -17.01 12.25 8.24
CA GLY A 41 -15.73 12.36 8.94
C GLY A 41 -15.77 11.89 10.40
N LYS A 42 -16.93 11.46 10.92
CA LYS A 42 -17.05 10.96 12.28
C LYS A 42 -16.73 9.48 12.38
N MET A 43 -16.20 9.09 13.52
CA MET A 43 -16.00 7.68 13.85
C MET A 43 -17.26 7.13 14.55
N TYR A 44 -17.89 6.17 13.91
CA TYR A 44 -18.98 5.40 14.52
C TYR A 44 -18.46 3.99 14.79
N SER A 45 -18.71 3.49 16.01
CA SER A 45 -18.42 2.09 16.33
C SER A 45 -19.20 1.17 15.41
N LEU A 46 -18.58 0.05 15.04
CA LEU A 46 -19.26 -0.98 14.27
C LEU A 46 -20.36 -1.64 15.12
N THR A 47 -21.46 -2.01 14.49
CA THR A 47 -22.41 -2.92 15.14
C THR A 47 -21.73 -4.25 15.45
N ASP A 48 -22.17 -4.99 16.46
CA ASP A 48 -21.54 -6.25 16.85
C ASP A 48 -21.41 -7.21 15.67
N LYS A 49 -22.47 -7.37 14.88
CA LYS A 49 -22.46 -8.21 13.68
C LYS A 49 -21.42 -7.74 12.63
N ALA A 50 -21.32 -6.44 12.39
CA ALA A 50 -20.36 -5.87 11.44
C ALA A 50 -18.92 -6.01 11.95
N ARG A 51 -18.70 -5.81 13.25
CA ARG A 51 -17.42 -5.98 13.92
C ARG A 51 -16.92 -7.41 13.85
N ASP A 52 -17.78 -8.38 14.17
CA ASP A 52 -17.45 -9.80 14.13
C ASP A 52 -17.13 -10.27 12.69
N LEU A 53 -17.89 -9.78 11.70
CA LEU A 53 -17.59 -10.04 10.30
C LEU A 53 -16.21 -9.51 9.92
N ARG A 54 -15.88 -8.26 10.30
CA ARG A 54 -14.57 -7.66 10.00
C ARG A 54 -13.43 -8.40 10.70
N ARG A 55 -13.61 -8.82 11.94
CA ARG A 55 -12.62 -9.64 12.67
C ARG A 55 -12.34 -10.95 11.98
N ARG A 56 -13.36 -11.64 11.48
CA ARG A 56 -13.18 -12.90 10.73
C ARG A 56 -12.41 -12.68 9.44
N ILE A 57 -12.78 -11.66 8.65
CA ILE A 57 -12.11 -11.36 7.38
C ILE A 57 -10.67 -10.92 7.61
N LEU A 58 -10.41 -10.11 8.64
CA LEU A 58 -9.11 -9.50 8.89
C LEU A 58 -8.29 -10.19 9.98
N VAL A 59 -8.64 -11.43 10.35
CA VAL A 59 -7.97 -12.17 11.43
C VAL A 59 -6.47 -12.37 11.16
N ASN A 60 -6.10 -12.54 9.88
CA ASN A 60 -4.72 -12.73 9.46
C ASN A 60 -4.05 -11.43 8.96
N LEU A 61 -4.72 -10.30 9.11
CA LEU A 61 -4.18 -9.03 8.61
C LEU A 61 -2.90 -8.63 9.37
N ARG A 62 -1.83 -8.40 8.62
CA ARG A 62 -0.51 -7.98 9.14
C ARG A 62 -0.07 -6.63 8.59
N MET A 63 -0.54 -6.31 7.38
CA MET A 63 -0.08 -5.13 6.65
C MET A 63 -1.22 -4.46 5.90
N ILE A 64 -1.18 -3.14 5.87
CA ILE A 64 -2.04 -2.32 5.02
C ILE A 64 -1.14 -1.46 4.13
N ILE A 65 -1.41 -1.49 2.84
CA ILE A 65 -0.76 -0.63 1.84
C ILE A 65 -1.76 0.46 1.46
N ILE A 66 -1.39 1.73 1.64
CA ILE A 66 -2.21 2.89 1.30
C ILE A 66 -1.55 3.66 0.17
N ASP A 67 -2.18 3.75 -0.98
CA ASP A 67 -1.71 4.54 -2.11
C ASP A 67 -2.37 5.94 -2.14
N GLU A 68 -1.77 6.88 -2.89
CA GLU A 68 -2.20 8.28 -3.01
C GLU A 68 -2.38 8.97 -1.65
N ILE A 69 -1.38 8.87 -0.77
CA ILE A 69 -1.45 9.35 0.62
C ILE A 69 -1.73 10.86 0.73
N SER A 70 -1.36 11.66 -0.29
CA SER A 70 -1.63 13.10 -0.32
C SER A 70 -3.12 13.45 -0.28
N MET A 71 -3.99 12.53 -0.71
CA MET A 71 -5.44 12.68 -0.70
C MET A 71 -6.10 12.18 0.60
N VAL A 72 -5.36 11.57 1.50
CA VAL A 72 -5.85 11.09 2.80
C VAL A 72 -5.84 12.26 3.80
N LYS A 73 -6.97 12.48 4.48
CA LYS A 73 -7.11 13.52 5.52
C LYS A 73 -6.47 13.07 6.82
N SER A 74 -6.00 14.02 7.63
CA SER A 74 -5.55 13.73 9.00
C SER A 74 -6.61 13.01 9.82
N ASP A 75 -7.88 13.48 9.80
CA ASP A 75 -9.00 12.80 10.47
C ASP A 75 -9.13 11.32 10.04
N MET A 76 -8.95 11.02 8.75
CA MET A 76 -9.07 9.67 8.22
C MET A 76 -7.95 8.74 8.72
N LEU A 77 -6.75 9.28 8.96
CA LEU A 77 -5.66 8.51 9.56
C LEU A 77 -6.01 8.08 10.99
N TYR A 78 -6.63 8.97 11.78
CA TYR A 78 -7.09 8.64 13.13
C TYR A 78 -8.30 7.70 13.12
N GLN A 79 -9.21 7.87 12.17
CA GLN A 79 -10.28 6.89 11.97
C GLN A 79 -9.74 5.49 11.68
N LEU A 80 -8.68 5.39 10.87
CA LEU A 80 -8.02 4.12 10.58
C LEU A 80 -7.41 3.52 11.85
N ASP A 81 -6.65 4.31 12.61
CA ASP A 81 -6.07 3.88 13.88
C ASP A 81 -7.14 3.32 14.83
N LEU A 82 -8.19 4.09 15.12
CA LEU A 82 -9.25 3.67 16.01
C LEU A 82 -10.02 2.43 15.50
N ARG A 83 -10.26 2.36 14.19
CA ARG A 83 -10.94 1.22 13.57
C ARG A 83 -10.12 -0.06 13.69
N LEU A 84 -8.82 0.03 13.49
CA LEU A 84 -7.93 -1.12 13.65
C LEU A 84 -7.85 -1.57 15.12
N GLN A 85 -7.77 -0.63 16.07
CA GLN A 85 -7.85 -0.96 17.50
C GLN A 85 -9.17 -1.66 17.85
N GLU A 86 -10.30 -1.19 17.30
CA GLU A 86 -11.63 -1.81 17.51
C GLU A 86 -11.69 -3.23 16.95
N ILE A 87 -11.10 -3.47 15.76
CA ILE A 87 -11.12 -4.78 15.11
C ILE A 87 -10.17 -5.76 15.82
N THR A 88 -8.93 -5.34 16.10
CA THR A 88 -7.90 -6.20 16.68
C THR A 88 -8.02 -6.36 18.18
N GLN A 89 -8.81 -5.51 18.86
CA GLN A 89 -8.89 -5.38 20.32
C GLN A 89 -7.54 -5.07 21.00
N LYS A 90 -6.61 -4.47 20.24
CA LYS A 90 -5.31 -4.02 20.74
C LYS A 90 -5.30 -2.50 20.78
N TYR A 91 -5.14 -1.91 21.97
CA TYR A 91 -5.14 -0.46 22.19
C TYR A 91 -3.74 0.15 22.00
N ILE A 92 -3.07 -0.29 20.94
CA ILE A 92 -1.77 0.23 20.49
C ILE A 92 -1.95 0.86 19.11
N PRO A 93 -1.01 1.71 18.64
CA PRO A 93 -1.12 2.36 17.34
C PRO A 93 -1.45 1.37 16.23
N PHE A 94 -2.48 1.72 15.44
CA PHE A 94 -3.02 0.93 14.34
C PHE A 94 -3.41 -0.52 14.72
N GLY A 95 -3.68 -0.77 15.99
CA GLY A 95 -4.00 -2.12 16.48
C GLY A 95 -2.84 -3.11 16.31
N GLY A 96 -1.60 -2.63 16.15
CA GLY A 96 -0.42 -3.45 15.89
C GLY A 96 -0.26 -3.91 14.44
N ILE A 97 -1.02 -3.35 13.49
CA ILE A 97 -0.89 -3.63 12.06
C ILE A 97 0.13 -2.70 11.42
N SER A 98 1.02 -3.24 10.59
CA SER A 98 2.00 -2.45 9.83
C SER A 98 1.32 -1.64 8.74
N ILE A 99 1.64 -0.34 8.64
CA ILE A 99 1.07 0.55 7.64
C ILE A 99 2.16 1.03 6.69
N PHE A 100 1.98 0.74 5.40
CA PHE A 100 2.82 1.27 4.33
C PHE A 100 2.03 2.31 3.53
N VAL A 101 2.61 3.48 3.32
CA VAL A 101 1.96 4.57 2.60
C VAL A 101 2.78 4.96 1.38
N PHE A 102 2.11 5.16 0.25
CA PHE A 102 2.71 5.58 -1.00
C PHE A 102 2.05 6.86 -1.50
N GLY A 103 2.83 7.71 -2.15
CA GLY A 103 2.32 8.91 -2.80
C GLY A 103 3.30 10.06 -2.79
N ASP A 104 2.82 11.24 -3.16
CA ASP A 104 3.62 12.45 -3.26
C ASP A 104 2.91 13.60 -2.53
N LEU A 105 3.46 14.03 -1.40
CA LEU A 105 2.90 15.13 -0.60
C LEU A 105 2.87 16.47 -1.35
N MET A 106 3.64 16.60 -2.42
CA MET A 106 3.65 17.79 -3.28
C MET A 106 2.51 17.79 -4.31
N GLN A 107 1.68 16.75 -4.36
CA GLN A 107 0.45 16.71 -5.16
C GLN A 107 -0.72 17.39 -4.42
N LEU A 108 -1.94 17.27 -4.97
CA LEU A 108 -3.12 17.97 -4.42
C LEU A 108 -3.43 17.50 -3.00
N LYS A 109 -3.78 18.46 -2.15
CA LYS A 109 -4.27 18.19 -0.80
C LYS A 109 -5.68 17.58 -0.81
N PRO A 110 -6.09 16.94 0.29
CA PRO A 110 -7.43 16.38 0.43
C PRO A 110 -8.51 17.44 0.23
N VAL A 111 -9.58 17.09 -0.47
CA VAL A 111 -10.73 17.98 -0.66
C VAL A 111 -11.45 18.19 0.69
N MET A 112 -11.63 19.44 1.10
CA MET A 112 -12.30 19.81 2.36
C MET A 112 -11.69 19.17 3.61
N GLY A 113 -10.35 18.95 3.63
CA GLY A 113 -9.64 18.37 4.76
C GLY A 113 -8.30 19.03 5.02
N ASN A 114 -7.67 18.69 6.15
CA ASN A 114 -6.29 19.03 6.46
C ASN A 114 -5.36 18.03 5.78
N TYR A 115 -4.10 18.43 5.54
CA TYR A 115 -3.08 17.47 5.14
C TYR A 115 -2.97 16.36 6.18
N ILE A 116 -2.53 15.18 5.75
CA ILE A 116 -2.40 14.03 6.63
C ILE A 116 -1.44 14.28 7.81
N PHE A 117 -0.46 15.15 7.63
CA PHE A 117 0.54 15.53 8.63
C PHE A 117 0.11 16.71 9.53
N GLU A 118 -1.04 17.34 9.23
CA GLU A 118 -1.60 18.41 10.06
C GLU A 118 -2.49 17.83 11.18
N GLU A 119 -2.81 18.69 12.14
CA GLU A 119 -3.77 18.38 13.20
C GLU A 119 -5.15 18.03 12.63
N PRO A 120 -5.83 17.00 13.16
CA PRO A 120 -7.19 16.67 12.74
C PRO A 120 -8.14 17.85 12.99
N ARG A 121 -9.19 17.95 12.18
CA ARG A 121 -10.24 18.96 12.36
C ARG A 121 -11.29 18.55 13.38
N HIS A 122 -11.48 17.24 13.54
CA HIS A 122 -12.50 16.70 14.41
C HIS A 122 -12.01 16.69 15.86
N GLU A 123 -12.77 17.30 16.76
CA GLU A 123 -12.41 17.43 18.18
C GLU A 123 -12.11 16.08 18.85
N ASP A 124 -12.84 15.04 18.48
CA ASP A 124 -12.63 13.66 19.00
C ASP A 124 -11.21 13.12 18.77
N TYR A 125 -10.47 13.65 17.76
CA TYR A 125 -9.13 13.18 17.40
C TYR A 125 -8.01 14.09 17.88
N VAL A 126 -8.32 15.35 18.23
CA VAL A 126 -7.32 16.36 18.61
C VAL A 126 -6.54 15.92 19.84
N GLN A 127 -7.22 15.43 20.87
CA GLN A 127 -6.55 14.95 22.10
C GLN A 127 -5.61 13.78 21.82
N THR A 128 -6.03 12.83 20.99
CA THR A 128 -5.18 11.70 20.58
C THR A 128 -3.99 12.18 19.76
N HIS A 129 -4.20 13.17 18.88
CA HIS A 129 -3.12 13.78 18.10
C HIS A 129 -2.09 14.47 18.98
N LEU A 130 -2.52 15.27 19.97
CA LEU A 130 -1.62 15.97 20.89
C LEU A 130 -0.79 14.99 21.73
N ALA A 131 -1.41 13.89 22.19
CA ALA A 131 -0.73 12.89 22.98
C ALA A 131 0.26 12.03 22.15
N ASN A 132 -0.14 11.62 20.95
CA ASN A 132 0.68 10.77 20.08
C ASN A 132 0.32 10.97 18.60
N PRO A 133 0.96 11.90 17.89
CA PRO A 133 0.69 12.18 16.49
C PRO A 133 1.04 10.97 15.60
N ARG A 134 0.05 10.26 15.09
CA ARG A 134 0.22 9.03 14.29
C ARG A 134 1.12 9.21 13.07
N TRP A 135 1.02 10.36 12.38
CA TRP A 135 1.87 10.65 11.24
C TRP A 135 3.37 10.70 11.58
N LYS A 136 3.72 11.17 12.79
CA LYS A 136 5.14 11.24 13.21
C LYS A 136 5.80 9.87 13.44
N MET A 137 5.01 8.80 13.47
CA MET A 137 5.52 7.44 13.59
C MET A 137 6.04 6.87 12.26
N PHE A 138 5.70 7.51 11.14
CA PHE A 138 6.14 7.06 9.82
C PHE A 138 7.58 7.47 9.54
N GLU A 139 8.33 6.52 8.98
CA GLU A 139 9.63 6.74 8.35
C GLU A 139 9.42 7.00 6.87
N CYS A 140 10.38 7.65 6.20
CA CYS A 140 10.27 8.01 4.79
C CYS A 140 11.38 7.37 3.96
N LEU A 141 10.98 6.79 2.84
CA LEU A 141 11.87 6.39 1.76
C LEU A 141 11.50 7.15 0.49
N VAL A 142 12.45 7.85 -0.12
CA VAL A 142 12.24 8.59 -1.36
C VAL A 142 12.62 7.73 -2.55
N LEU A 143 11.68 7.56 -3.50
CA LEU A 143 11.93 6.89 -4.77
C LEU A 143 12.43 7.92 -5.79
N GLU A 144 13.68 7.79 -6.23
CA GLU A 144 14.34 8.77 -7.09
C GLU A 144 14.06 8.55 -8.58
N LYS A 145 13.83 7.32 -9.01
CA LYS A 145 13.70 6.98 -10.42
C LYS A 145 12.30 7.28 -10.95
N ASN A 146 12.21 8.24 -11.87
CA ASN A 146 10.97 8.56 -12.58
C ASN A 146 10.75 7.61 -13.77
N HIS A 147 9.71 6.77 -13.71
CA HIS A 147 9.35 5.85 -14.78
C HIS A 147 8.35 6.43 -15.79
N ARG A 148 7.50 7.37 -15.36
CA ARG A 148 6.44 7.93 -16.23
C ARG A 148 7.04 8.77 -17.37
N GLN A 149 7.97 9.66 -17.07
CA GLN A 149 8.68 10.49 -18.01
C GLN A 149 10.05 9.91 -18.40
N GLY A 150 10.29 8.62 -18.23
CA GLY A 150 11.59 7.99 -18.42
C GLY A 150 12.18 8.13 -19.83
N LYS A 151 11.34 8.44 -20.83
CA LYS A 151 11.77 8.70 -22.23
C LYS A 151 12.05 10.19 -22.49
N ASP A 152 11.62 11.10 -21.61
CA ASP A 152 11.81 12.55 -21.74
C ASP A 152 12.41 13.11 -20.45
N LYS A 153 13.72 12.97 -20.34
CA LYS A 153 14.46 13.37 -19.14
C LYS A 153 14.37 14.88 -18.89
N THR A 154 14.43 15.69 -19.95
CA THR A 154 14.33 17.15 -19.87
C THR A 154 12.99 17.56 -19.24
N TYR A 155 11.91 16.94 -19.67
CA TYR A 155 10.58 17.18 -19.11
C TYR A 155 10.46 16.66 -17.67
N ALA A 156 11.04 15.51 -17.35
CA ALA A 156 11.09 15.00 -15.99
C ALA A 156 11.79 15.97 -15.02
N ASP A 157 12.93 16.51 -15.42
CA ASP A 157 13.71 17.47 -14.63
C ASP A 157 12.95 18.80 -14.44
N LEU A 158 12.29 19.30 -15.52
CA LEU A 158 11.39 20.46 -15.44
C LEU A 158 10.27 20.23 -14.42
N LEU A 159 9.61 19.07 -14.49
CA LEU A 159 8.53 18.72 -13.54
C LEU A 159 9.01 18.66 -12.09
N ASN A 160 10.22 18.13 -11.85
CA ASN A 160 10.81 18.09 -10.51
C ASN A 160 11.04 19.48 -9.95
N ARG A 161 11.52 20.44 -10.77
CA ARG A 161 11.66 21.84 -10.35
C ARG A 161 10.30 22.53 -10.12
N VAL A 162 9.34 22.34 -11.01
CA VAL A 162 7.97 22.89 -10.84
C VAL A 162 7.32 22.33 -9.57
N ARG A 163 7.56 21.06 -9.25
CA ARG A 163 7.04 20.36 -8.07
C ARG A 163 7.38 21.10 -6.76
N VAL A 164 8.60 21.59 -6.65
CA VAL A 164 9.12 22.25 -5.44
C VAL A 164 9.19 23.78 -5.55
N GLY A 165 8.78 24.36 -6.69
CA GLY A 165 8.79 25.79 -6.94
C GLY A 165 10.15 26.37 -7.32
N GLU A 166 11.07 25.53 -7.81
CA GLU A 166 12.43 25.90 -8.26
C GLU A 166 12.55 25.95 -9.80
N HIS A 167 11.42 26.13 -10.49
CA HIS A 167 11.43 26.24 -11.94
C HIS A 167 12.20 27.50 -12.40
N THR A 168 12.90 27.36 -13.52
CA THR A 168 13.78 28.39 -14.10
C THR A 168 13.09 29.13 -15.25
N GLU A 169 13.69 30.23 -15.72
CA GLU A 169 13.24 30.92 -16.93
C GLU A 169 13.32 30.01 -18.18
N ASP A 170 14.29 29.13 -18.24
CA ASP A 170 14.37 28.15 -19.35
C ASP A 170 13.20 27.17 -19.30
N ASP A 171 12.78 26.72 -18.12
CA ASP A 171 11.59 25.90 -17.96
C ASP A 171 10.32 26.61 -18.43
N LEU A 172 10.18 27.89 -18.06
CA LEU A 172 9.06 28.73 -18.50
C LEU A 172 9.09 28.94 -20.02
N LYS A 173 10.26 29.08 -20.63
CA LYS A 173 10.41 29.17 -22.09
C LYS A 173 9.93 27.91 -22.77
N ILE A 174 10.33 26.72 -22.30
CA ILE A 174 9.88 25.43 -22.81
C ILE A 174 8.36 25.29 -22.73
N LEU A 175 7.77 25.69 -21.61
CA LEU A 175 6.32 25.65 -21.45
C LEU A 175 5.61 26.70 -22.33
N ARG A 176 6.16 27.91 -22.50
CA ARG A 176 5.61 28.96 -23.38
C ARG A 176 5.59 28.54 -24.84
N GLU A 177 6.55 27.74 -25.31
CA GLU A 177 6.54 27.17 -26.66
C GLU A 177 5.35 26.23 -26.93
N ARG A 178 4.72 25.71 -25.88
CA ARG A 178 3.53 24.84 -25.94
C ARG A 178 2.20 25.64 -25.85
N VAL A 179 2.25 26.95 -25.69
CA VAL A 179 1.05 27.80 -25.63
C VAL A 179 0.40 27.90 -27.00
N ARG A 180 -0.91 27.74 -27.04
CA ARG A 180 -1.74 27.86 -28.24
C ARG A 180 -2.97 28.73 -27.94
N PRO A 181 -3.38 29.61 -28.87
CA PRO A 181 -4.63 30.34 -28.73
C PRO A 181 -5.82 29.40 -28.88
N HIS A 182 -6.96 29.77 -28.32
CA HIS A 182 -8.15 28.93 -28.26
C HIS A 182 -8.64 28.40 -29.63
N ASN A 183 -8.44 29.15 -30.69
CA ASN A 183 -8.83 28.80 -32.07
C ASN A 183 -7.76 28.04 -32.85
N HIS A 184 -6.66 27.65 -32.21
CA HIS A 184 -5.59 26.89 -32.84
C HIS A 184 -6.05 25.44 -33.13
N ARG A 185 -5.58 24.88 -34.26
CA ARG A 185 -5.91 23.52 -34.67
C ARG A 185 -5.55 22.47 -33.61
N ASP A 186 -4.40 22.58 -32.98
CA ASP A 186 -3.95 21.66 -31.94
C ASP A 186 -4.90 21.59 -30.74
N ILE A 187 -5.61 22.70 -30.44
CA ILE A 187 -6.63 22.74 -29.40
C ILE A 187 -7.90 21.99 -29.82
N ALA A 188 -8.30 22.16 -31.09
CA ALA A 188 -9.49 21.49 -31.65
C ALA A 188 -9.29 19.98 -31.80
N ASP A 189 -8.08 19.55 -32.18
CA ASP A 189 -7.72 18.16 -32.45
C ASP A 189 -7.23 17.41 -31.20
N ALA A 190 -7.30 18.03 -30.01
CA ALA A 190 -6.81 17.41 -28.79
C ALA A 190 -7.66 16.23 -28.32
N ASP A 191 -6.99 15.22 -27.81
CA ASP A 191 -7.64 14.03 -27.29
C ASP A 191 -8.31 14.27 -25.93
N LEU A 192 -7.74 15.12 -25.11
CA LEU A 192 -8.22 15.41 -23.77
C LEU A 192 -7.96 16.86 -23.39
N PHE A 193 -8.93 17.48 -22.74
CA PHE A 193 -8.79 18.78 -22.10
C PHE A 193 -8.74 18.63 -20.57
N ILE A 194 -7.74 19.26 -19.91
CA ILE A 194 -7.64 19.29 -18.45
C ILE A 194 -7.77 20.73 -17.98
N GLY A 195 -8.78 21.02 -17.16
CA GLY A 195 -9.00 22.35 -16.60
C GLY A 195 -9.03 22.37 -15.09
N GLY A 196 -8.94 23.58 -14.50
CA GLY A 196 -9.02 23.75 -13.05
C GLY A 196 -10.46 23.69 -12.52
N LYS A 197 -11.44 24.10 -13.30
CA LYS A 197 -12.82 24.35 -12.84
C LYS A 197 -13.86 23.41 -13.45
N ARG A 198 -14.78 22.89 -12.62
CA ARG A 198 -15.85 21.98 -13.06
C ARG A 198 -16.77 22.61 -14.12
N ARG A 199 -17.14 23.90 -13.97
CA ARG A 199 -18.01 24.62 -14.90
C ARG A 199 -17.43 24.64 -16.30
N GLN A 200 -16.15 25.01 -16.41
CA GLN A 200 -15.43 25.07 -17.68
C GLN A 200 -15.40 23.70 -18.38
N CYS A 201 -15.01 22.65 -17.64
CA CYS A 201 -15.00 21.30 -18.19
C CYS A 201 -16.41 20.87 -18.66
N ALA A 202 -17.47 21.25 -17.94
CA ALA A 202 -18.84 20.94 -18.33
C ALA A 202 -19.24 21.65 -19.62
N GLU A 203 -18.86 22.92 -19.80
CA GLU A 203 -19.09 23.70 -21.03
C GLU A 203 -18.32 23.09 -22.22
N ILE A 204 -17.06 22.77 -22.07
CA ILE A 204 -16.25 22.14 -23.13
C ILE A 204 -16.83 20.79 -23.51
N ASN A 205 -17.19 19.95 -22.55
CA ASN A 205 -17.84 18.66 -22.81
C ASN A 205 -19.17 18.80 -23.57
N ARG A 206 -19.95 19.82 -23.21
CA ARG A 206 -21.20 20.11 -23.90
C ARG A 206 -20.93 20.54 -25.33
N ASN A 207 -20.04 21.51 -25.55
CA ASN A 207 -19.69 21.99 -26.90
C ASN A 207 -19.13 20.87 -27.76
N TYR A 208 -18.30 19.99 -27.21
CA TYR A 208 -17.76 18.83 -27.90
C TYR A 208 -18.88 17.92 -28.45
N VAL A 209 -19.82 17.52 -27.61
CA VAL A 209 -20.93 16.63 -28.02
C VAL A 209 -21.91 17.29 -29.00
N PHE A 210 -22.21 18.59 -28.77
CA PHE A 210 -23.20 19.28 -29.57
C PHE A 210 -22.67 19.77 -30.93
N HIS A 211 -21.41 20.15 -31.01
CA HIS A 211 -20.89 20.87 -32.20
C HIS A 211 -19.68 20.20 -32.86
N GLN A 212 -18.82 19.52 -32.12
CA GLN A 212 -17.58 18.98 -32.67
C GLN A 212 -17.68 17.49 -33.02
N LEU A 213 -18.30 16.69 -32.17
CA LEU A 213 -18.42 15.26 -32.41
C LEU A 213 -19.36 14.98 -33.61
N LYS A 214 -18.80 14.39 -34.67
CA LYS A 214 -19.56 13.99 -35.88
C LYS A 214 -20.35 12.70 -35.60
N GLY A 215 -21.37 12.44 -36.38
CA GLY A 215 -22.14 11.18 -36.36
C GLY A 215 -23.58 11.32 -35.84
N SER A 216 -24.10 10.31 -35.14
CA SER A 216 -25.51 10.11 -34.77
C SER A 216 -26.17 11.28 -34.04
N SER A 217 -27.50 11.23 -33.90
CA SER A 217 -28.27 12.20 -33.11
C SER A 217 -27.92 12.14 -31.63
N ILE A 218 -28.06 13.30 -30.95
CA ILE A 218 -27.86 13.39 -29.51
C ILE A 218 -29.05 12.75 -28.80
N LYS A 219 -28.75 11.85 -27.87
CA LYS A 219 -29.73 11.25 -26.95
C LYS A 219 -29.73 12.01 -25.63
N LYS A 220 -30.92 12.42 -25.17
CA LYS A 220 -31.12 13.05 -23.86
C LYS A 220 -31.65 12.01 -22.89
N LEU A 221 -30.92 11.77 -21.80
CA LEU A 221 -31.26 10.81 -20.76
C LEU A 221 -31.53 11.58 -19.46
N GLU A 222 -32.74 11.49 -18.95
CA GLU A 222 -33.13 12.15 -17.71
C GLU A 222 -33.01 11.18 -16.51
N ALA A 223 -32.64 11.74 -15.35
CA ALA A 223 -32.64 11.00 -14.10
C ALA A 223 -34.07 10.80 -13.60
N ILE A 224 -34.34 9.65 -13.04
CA ILE A 224 -35.60 9.37 -12.33
C ILE A 224 -35.32 9.67 -10.85
N THR A 225 -36.11 10.54 -10.25
CA THR A 225 -35.97 10.90 -8.84
C THR A 225 -37.31 10.81 -8.13
N PHE A 226 -37.33 10.20 -6.96
CA PHE A 226 -38.53 10.11 -6.15
C PHE A 226 -38.23 10.18 -4.65
N HIS A 227 -39.24 10.57 -3.89
CA HIS A 227 -39.21 10.65 -2.45
C HIS A 227 -40.38 9.84 -1.89
N GLN A 228 -40.18 9.09 -0.82
CA GLN A 228 -41.19 8.16 -0.29
C GLN A 228 -42.51 8.86 0.07
N THR A 229 -42.43 10.08 0.59
CA THR A 229 -43.63 10.79 1.11
C THR A 229 -44.02 12.01 0.30
N ARG A 230 -43.21 12.48 -0.69
CA ARG A 230 -43.49 13.69 -1.46
C ARG A 230 -43.87 13.32 -2.89
N LYS A 231 -45.14 13.43 -3.23
CA LYS A 231 -45.62 13.33 -4.63
C LYS A 231 -45.04 14.51 -5.42
N ASN A 232 -44.60 14.27 -6.67
CA ASN A 232 -44.00 15.27 -7.57
C ASN A 232 -42.68 15.87 -7.03
N PHE A 233 -41.84 15.06 -6.40
CA PHE A 233 -40.54 15.47 -5.90
C PHE A 233 -39.64 15.98 -7.04
N LYS A 234 -39.10 17.21 -6.88
CA LYS A 234 -38.10 17.79 -7.81
C LYS A 234 -36.78 17.90 -7.07
N PRO A 235 -35.71 17.30 -7.59
CA PRO A 235 -34.41 17.38 -6.95
C PRO A 235 -33.82 18.79 -7.04
N LYS A 236 -33.08 19.21 -6.01
CA LYS A 236 -32.27 20.42 -6.09
C LYS A 236 -31.05 20.14 -6.99
N LEU A 237 -30.86 20.98 -8.00
CA LEU A 237 -29.73 20.89 -8.91
C LEU A 237 -28.60 21.83 -8.48
N ASN A 238 -27.38 21.44 -8.80
CA ASN A 238 -26.23 22.33 -8.66
C ASN A 238 -26.13 23.22 -9.90
N ASP A 239 -26.14 24.52 -9.70
CA ASP A 239 -26.11 25.51 -10.77
C ASP A 239 -24.83 25.50 -11.62
N LYS A 240 -23.74 24.93 -11.06
CA LYS A 240 -22.42 24.89 -11.74
C LYS A 240 -22.35 23.80 -12.83
N ASP A 241 -22.96 22.66 -12.62
CA ASP A 241 -22.77 21.49 -13.47
C ASP A 241 -24.01 20.63 -13.67
N GLY A 242 -25.17 20.99 -13.08
CA GLY A 242 -26.43 20.26 -13.21
C GLY A 242 -26.48 18.92 -12.48
N THR A 243 -25.63 18.72 -11.47
CA THR A 243 -25.66 17.52 -10.63
C THR A 243 -26.79 17.59 -9.61
N ILE A 244 -27.29 16.42 -9.17
CA ILE A 244 -28.42 16.30 -8.24
C ILE A 244 -27.91 16.37 -6.79
N GLY A 245 -28.33 17.40 -6.07
CA GLY A 245 -28.03 17.55 -4.64
C GLY A 245 -26.54 17.54 -4.35
N SER A 246 -26.12 16.65 -3.43
CA SER A 246 -24.72 16.40 -3.08
C SER A 246 -24.05 15.29 -3.90
N THR A 247 -24.78 14.70 -4.85
CA THR A 247 -24.31 13.58 -5.67
C THR A 247 -23.42 14.04 -6.83
N SER A 248 -22.71 13.11 -7.47
CA SER A 248 -22.01 13.31 -8.73
C SER A 248 -22.87 13.06 -9.97
N PHE A 249 -24.12 12.60 -9.79
CA PHE A 249 -25.04 12.26 -10.87
C PHE A 249 -25.69 13.52 -11.46
N LYS A 250 -25.74 13.59 -12.79
CA LYS A 250 -26.41 14.66 -13.52
C LYS A 250 -27.89 14.38 -13.70
N ASN A 251 -28.72 15.42 -13.57
CA ASN A 251 -30.14 15.31 -13.85
C ASN A 251 -30.41 14.99 -15.34
N LYS A 252 -29.62 15.59 -16.24
CA LYS A 252 -29.71 15.36 -17.69
C LYS A 252 -28.34 15.00 -18.23
N LEU A 253 -28.25 13.86 -18.91
CA LEU A 253 -27.10 13.44 -19.68
C LEU A 253 -27.43 13.66 -21.18
N PHE A 254 -26.52 14.34 -21.88
CA PHE A 254 -26.59 14.47 -23.34
C PHE A 254 -25.46 13.64 -23.92
N LEU A 255 -25.80 12.56 -24.59
CA LEU A 255 -24.86 11.57 -25.08
C LEU A 255 -24.98 11.39 -26.59
N LYS A 256 -23.87 11.05 -27.22
CA LYS A 256 -23.76 10.76 -28.66
C LYS A 256 -22.78 9.61 -28.82
N LYS A 257 -23.00 8.73 -29.79
CA LYS A 257 -22.03 7.67 -30.12
C LYS A 257 -20.66 8.29 -30.44
N GLY A 258 -19.59 7.68 -29.97
CA GLY A 258 -18.24 8.19 -30.05
C GLY A 258 -17.85 9.17 -28.93
N ALA A 259 -18.78 9.56 -28.03
CA ALA A 259 -18.46 10.45 -26.93
C ALA A 259 -17.55 9.77 -25.91
N LYS A 260 -16.50 10.47 -25.47
CA LYS A 260 -15.70 10.04 -24.31
C LYS A 260 -16.51 10.23 -23.04
N ILE A 261 -16.60 9.18 -22.26
CA ILE A 261 -17.32 9.15 -20.97
C ILE A 261 -16.41 8.66 -19.86
N MET A 262 -16.76 9.02 -18.64
CA MET A 262 -16.11 8.52 -17.42
C MET A 262 -17.16 7.94 -16.49
N ILE A 263 -16.87 6.79 -15.91
CA ILE A 263 -17.64 6.21 -14.81
C ILE A 263 -17.46 7.09 -13.59
N ILE A 264 -18.54 7.47 -12.92
CA ILE A 264 -18.52 8.39 -11.75
C ILE A 264 -18.91 7.72 -10.44
N HIS A 265 -19.17 6.42 -10.46
CA HIS A 265 -19.50 5.62 -9.29
C HIS A 265 -18.92 4.21 -9.44
N ASN A 266 -18.56 3.57 -8.34
CA ASN A 266 -18.10 2.18 -8.38
C ASN A 266 -19.29 1.26 -8.71
N ILE A 267 -19.26 0.64 -9.88
CA ILE A 267 -20.27 -0.30 -10.34
C ILE A 267 -19.93 -1.70 -9.84
N ASP A 268 -18.70 -2.13 -10.10
CA ASP A 268 -18.15 -3.41 -9.66
C ASP A 268 -16.64 -3.26 -9.43
N THR A 269 -16.23 -3.31 -8.16
CA THR A 269 -14.84 -3.14 -7.78
C THR A 269 -13.99 -4.37 -8.10
N ILE A 270 -14.58 -5.56 -8.11
CA ILE A 270 -13.89 -6.81 -8.44
C ILE A 270 -13.54 -6.83 -9.93
N ASP A 271 -14.48 -6.35 -10.76
CA ASP A 271 -14.32 -6.26 -12.21
C ASP A 271 -13.65 -4.95 -12.67
N SER A 272 -13.12 -4.14 -11.73
CA SER A 272 -12.48 -2.84 -11.99
C SER A 272 -13.37 -1.82 -12.71
N LEU A 273 -14.71 -1.98 -12.65
CA LEU A 273 -15.67 -0.99 -13.13
C LEU A 273 -15.86 0.09 -12.06
N THR A 274 -14.87 0.94 -11.90
CA THR A 274 -14.79 1.91 -10.80
C THR A 274 -14.85 3.36 -11.27
N ASN A 275 -15.13 4.24 -10.31
CA ASN A 275 -15.12 5.69 -10.54
C ASN A 275 -13.76 6.14 -11.11
N GLY A 276 -13.79 6.92 -12.21
CA GLY A 276 -12.63 7.43 -12.92
C GLY A 276 -12.23 6.65 -14.17
N GLN A 277 -12.76 5.44 -14.38
CA GLN A 277 -12.53 4.70 -15.63
C GLN A 277 -13.12 5.47 -16.83
N ILE A 278 -12.31 5.67 -17.86
CA ILE A 278 -12.67 6.39 -19.08
C ILE A 278 -12.90 5.38 -20.21
N GLY A 279 -13.89 5.68 -21.04
CA GLY A 279 -14.19 4.88 -22.23
C GLY A 279 -14.86 5.70 -23.33
N ILE A 280 -15.10 5.06 -24.46
CA ILE A 280 -15.83 5.61 -25.60
C ILE A 280 -17.21 4.95 -25.65
N LEU A 281 -18.26 5.75 -25.75
CA LEU A 281 -19.62 5.28 -25.92
C LEU A 281 -19.81 4.77 -27.35
N GLU A 282 -19.89 3.46 -27.54
CA GLU A 282 -20.00 2.83 -28.84
C GLU A 282 -21.46 2.78 -29.31
N ASP A 283 -22.39 2.38 -28.44
CA ASP A 283 -23.78 2.25 -28.80
C ASP A 283 -24.74 2.36 -27.61
N PHE A 284 -26.02 2.41 -27.90
CA PHE A 284 -27.16 2.36 -26.98
C PHE A 284 -27.96 1.07 -27.19
N ILE A 285 -28.41 0.45 -26.10
CA ILE A 285 -29.40 -0.63 -26.14
C ILE A 285 -30.74 -0.05 -25.72
N GLU A 286 -31.67 -0.10 -26.64
CA GLU A 286 -33.03 0.44 -26.46
C GLU A 286 -34.03 -0.69 -26.18
N SER A 287 -35.01 -0.42 -25.33
CA SER A 287 -36.17 -1.29 -25.14
C SER A 287 -37.05 -1.29 -26.39
N LYS A 288 -38.07 -2.17 -26.44
CA LYS A 288 -39.10 -2.20 -27.50
C LYS A 288 -39.85 -0.88 -27.60
N GLU A 289 -39.87 -0.08 -26.52
CA GLU A 289 -40.56 1.21 -26.43
C GLU A 289 -39.65 2.40 -26.80
N GLY A 290 -38.41 2.15 -27.24
CA GLY A 290 -37.44 3.18 -27.60
C GLY A 290 -36.74 3.86 -26.40
N THR A 291 -36.91 3.32 -25.19
CA THR A 291 -36.22 3.81 -24.00
C THR A 291 -34.84 3.22 -23.93
N ILE A 292 -33.81 4.04 -23.67
CA ILE A 292 -32.42 3.58 -23.51
C ILE A 292 -32.29 2.93 -22.14
N GLU A 293 -32.03 1.63 -22.14
CA GLU A 293 -31.86 0.80 -20.94
C GLU A 293 -30.40 0.61 -20.57
N LYS A 294 -29.51 0.46 -21.56
CA LYS A 294 -28.09 0.15 -21.33
C LYS A 294 -27.20 0.95 -22.28
N LEU A 295 -25.97 1.18 -21.84
CA LEU A 295 -24.94 1.83 -22.63
C LEU A 295 -23.82 0.82 -22.93
N MET A 296 -23.34 0.80 -24.15
CA MET A 296 -22.19 0.01 -24.57
C MET A 296 -20.97 0.89 -24.62
N VAL A 297 -20.00 0.59 -23.76
CA VAL A 297 -18.83 1.43 -23.55
C VAL A 297 -17.55 0.63 -23.74
N ASN A 298 -16.71 1.09 -24.64
CA ASN A 298 -15.37 0.56 -24.87
C ASN A 298 -14.39 1.26 -23.94
N LEU A 299 -14.05 0.61 -22.82
CA LEU A 299 -13.13 1.18 -21.84
C LEU A 299 -11.71 1.28 -22.37
N LEU A 300 -10.98 2.36 -22.03
CA LEU A 300 -9.56 2.51 -22.36
C LEU A 300 -8.71 1.46 -21.63
N ASN A 301 -9.03 1.17 -20.37
CA ASN A 301 -8.43 0.07 -19.64
C ASN A 301 -9.08 -1.26 -20.05
N LYS A 302 -8.39 -2.05 -20.88
CA LYS A 302 -8.89 -3.32 -21.41
C LYS A 302 -9.03 -4.43 -20.37
N ASN A 303 -8.34 -4.31 -19.24
CA ASN A 303 -8.43 -5.26 -18.14
C ASN A 303 -9.70 -5.06 -17.28
N ALA A 304 -10.27 -3.84 -17.28
CA ALA A 304 -11.52 -3.57 -16.57
C ALA A 304 -12.72 -4.15 -17.32
N GLY A 305 -13.72 -4.63 -16.60
CA GLY A 305 -14.98 -5.13 -17.15
C GLY A 305 -14.90 -6.52 -17.77
N ARG A 306 -13.96 -7.35 -17.37
CA ARG A 306 -13.80 -8.72 -17.87
C ARG A 306 -15.01 -9.60 -17.54
N LEU A 307 -15.46 -9.55 -16.28
CA LEU A 307 -16.63 -10.32 -15.83
C LEU A 307 -17.93 -9.78 -16.46
N ASN A 308 -18.03 -8.46 -16.62
CA ASN A 308 -19.16 -7.84 -17.29
C ASN A 308 -19.29 -8.33 -18.74
N ARG A 309 -18.18 -8.37 -19.50
CA ARG A 309 -18.15 -8.92 -20.86
C ARG A 309 -18.55 -10.40 -20.91
N GLN A 310 -18.11 -11.21 -19.97
CA GLN A 310 -18.46 -12.63 -19.87
C GLN A 310 -19.97 -12.86 -19.64
N LYS A 311 -20.63 -11.98 -18.91
CA LYS A 311 -22.09 -12.02 -18.67
C LYS A 311 -22.92 -11.70 -19.93
N HIS A 312 -22.31 -11.12 -20.95
CA HIS A 312 -22.99 -10.66 -22.16
C HIS A 312 -22.34 -11.18 -23.45
N PRO A 313 -22.25 -12.52 -23.64
CA PRO A 313 -21.54 -13.13 -24.77
C PRO A 313 -22.12 -12.77 -26.14
N PHE A 314 -23.41 -12.44 -26.23
CA PHE A 314 -24.06 -12.02 -27.48
C PHE A 314 -23.50 -10.70 -28.06
N LEU A 315 -22.76 -9.92 -27.27
CA LEU A 315 -22.08 -8.71 -27.75
C LEU A 315 -20.70 -8.98 -28.31
N ALA A 316 -20.10 -10.15 -28.03
CA ALA A 316 -18.72 -10.45 -28.35
C ALA A 316 -18.41 -10.39 -29.85
N GLU A 317 -19.36 -10.73 -30.72
CA GLU A 317 -19.17 -10.70 -32.19
C GLU A 317 -19.03 -9.27 -32.69
N LYS A 318 -19.93 -8.37 -32.27
CA LYS A 318 -19.99 -7.01 -32.78
C LYS A 318 -19.19 -6.00 -32.00
N TYR A 319 -19.06 -6.20 -30.65
CA TYR A 319 -18.45 -5.27 -29.72
C TYR A 319 -17.57 -5.99 -28.67
N PRO A 320 -16.52 -6.71 -29.07
CA PRO A 320 -15.77 -7.63 -28.22
C PRO A 320 -15.09 -6.96 -27.00
N ASN A 321 -14.86 -5.65 -27.08
CA ASN A 321 -14.19 -4.87 -26.05
C ASN A 321 -15.12 -3.99 -25.19
N CYS A 322 -16.44 -4.05 -25.44
CA CYS A 322 -17.40 -3.22 -24.76
C CYS A 322 -17.91 -3.86 -23.46
N VAL A 323 -18.13 -3.01 -22.47
CA VAL A 323 -18.87 -3.34 -21.26
C VAL A 323 -20.26 -2.74 -21.32
N ILE A 324 -21.20 -3.36 -20.64
CA ILE A 324 -22.55 -2.83 -20.47
C ILE A 324 -22.62 -2.03 -19.18
N ILE A 325 -23.11 -0.79 -19.30
CA ILE A 325 -23.40 0.06 -18.16
C ILE A 325 -24.90 0.27 -18.08
N GLU A 326 -25.49 -0.07 -16.94
CA GLU A 326 -26.90 0.08 -16.64
C GLU A 326 -27.16 1.28 -15.72
N ARG A 327 -28.42 1.67 -15.59
CA ARG A 327 -28.83 2.68 -14.61
C ARG A 327 -28.61 2.14 -13.20
N MET A 328 -28.10 3.00 -12.33
CA MET A 328 -27.85 2.69 -10.92
C MET A 328 -28.84 3.47 -10.06
N SER A 329 -29.39 2.80 -9.06
CA SER A 329 -30.21 3.40 -8.01
C SER A 329 -29.35 3.77 -6.81
N MET A 330 -29.50 5.00 -6.30
CA MET A 330 -28.85 5.41 -5.07
C MET A 330 -29.73 6.32 -4.23
N GLN A 331 -29.57 6.24 -2.92
CA GLN A 331 -30.19 7.16 -1.98
C GLN A 331 -29.22 8.32 -1.68
N TYR A 332 -29.75 9.52 -1.49
CA TYR A 332 -29.00 10.68 -1.09
C TYR A 332 -29.78 11.53 -0.08
N SER A 333 -29.08 12.12 0.86
CA SER A 333 -29.68 12.96 1.90
C SER A 333 -30.12 14.30 1.34
N LEU A 334 -31.33 14.69 1.65
CA LEU A 334 -31.81 16.05 1.44
C LEU A 334 -31.27 16.92 2.58
N ARG A 335 -30.59 18.04 2.24
CA ARG A 335 -30.18 18.99 3.30
C ARG A 335 -31.45 19.52 3.97
N ALA A 336 -31.61 19.25 5.25
CA ALA A 336 -32.67 19.80 6.08
C ALA A 336 -32.61 21.31 6.07
N LYS A 337 -33.67 21.98 5.65
CA LYS A 337 -33.99 23.30 6.20
C LYS A 337 -34.40 23.05 7.64
N SER A 338 -33.90 23.85 8.56
CA SER A 338 -34.09 23.73 10.01
C SER A 338 -35.42 23.05 10.41
N GLY A 339 -35.37 21.82 10.91
CA GLY A 339 -36.52 21.10 11.45
C GLY A 339 -36.78 19.69 10.89
N ASP A 340 -36.36 19.35 9.69
CA ASP A 340 -36.54 18.01 9.11
C ASP A 340 -35.28 17.16 9.29
N ALA A 341 -35.25 16.30 10.28
CA ALA A 341 -34.20 15.31 10.46
C ALA A 341 -34.17 14.35 9.24
N GLY A 342 -33.13 14.48 8.39
CA GLY A 342 -32.61 13.37 7.61
C GLY A 342 -33.47 12.72 6.55
N SER A 343 -34.38 13.45 5.85
CA SER A 343 -35.12 12.83 4.74
C SER A 343 -34.18 12.48 3.58
N THR A 344 -34.33 11.28 3.01
CA THR A 344 -33.60 10.78 1.86
C THR A 344 -34.49 10.72 0.62
N ALA A 345 -33.89 10.94 -0.55
CA ALA A 345 -34.54 10.72 -1.82
C ALA A 345 -33.78 9.67 -2.63
N THR A 346 -34.46 8.98 -3.49
CA THR A 346 -33.88 8.00 -4.42
C THR A 346 -33.69 8.62 -5.80
N LEU A 347 -32.56 8.32 -6.39
CA LEU A 347 -32.15 8.74 -7.73
C LEU A 347 -31.75 7.50 -8.54
N ILE A 348 -32.25 7.43 -9.79
CA ILE A 348 -31.88 6.40 -10.76
C ILE A 348 -31.32 7.08 -12.00
N GLN A 349 -30.05 6.83 -12.32
CA GLN A 349 -29.38 7.38 -13.50
C GLN A 349 -28.20 6.50 -13.90
N PHE A 350 -27.70 6.67 -15.11
CA PHE A 350 -26.43 6.07 -15.53
C PHE A 350 -25.28 6.67 -14.74
N PRO A 351 -24.38 5.85 -14.17
CA PRO A 351 -23.25 6.30 -13.35
C PRO A 351 -22.09 6.82 -14.20
N ILE A 352 -22.36 7.71 -15.15
CA ILE A 352 -21.37 8.25 -16.08
C ILE A 352 -21.48 9.78 -16.24
N THR A 353 -20.39 10.35 -16.74
CA THR A 353 -20.34 11.75 -17.21
C THR A 353 -19.49 11.84 -18.47
N LEU A 354 -19.64 12.92 -19.24
CA LEU A 354 -18.75 13.21 -20.37
C LEU A 354 -17.32 13.47 -19.87
N ALA A 355 -16.32 13.04 -20.64
CA ALA A 355 -14.92 13.05 -20.27
C ALA A 355 -13.96 13.51 -21.37
N HIS A 356 -14.42 14.26 -22.38
CA HIS A 356 -13.53 14.96 -23.29
C HIS A 356 -12.76 16.07 -22.56
N ALA A 357 -13.40 16.72 -21.57
CA ALA A 357 -12.77 17.63 -20.63
C ALA A 357 -12.95 17.15 -19.20
N VAL A 358 -11.88 17.15 -18.42
CA VAL A 358 -11.83 16.71 -17.01
C VAL A 358 -11.10 17.72 -16.13
N THR A 359 -11.35 17.69 -14.83
CA THR A 359 -10.61 18.55 -13.91
C THR A 359 -9.28 17.93 -13.48
N GLY A 360 -8.29 18.76 -13.13
CA GLY A 360 -7.00 18.32 -12.62
C GLY A 360 -7.11 17.33 -11.45
N HIS A 361 -8.10 17.50 -10.56
CA HIS A 361 -8.36 16.54 -9.46
C HIS A 361 -8.76 15.14 -9.94
N LYS A 362 -9.48 15.06 -11.07
CA LYS A 362 -9.93 13.75 -11.59
C LYS A 362 -8.85 12.97 -12.33
N VAL A 363 -7.79 13.64 -12.76
CA VAL A 363 -6.65 12.98 -13.41
C VAL A 363 -5.53 12.61 -12.44
N GLN A 364 -5.64 12.99 -11.17
CA GLN A 364 -4.68 12.54 -10.15
C GLN A 364 -4.68 11.01 -10.06
N GLY A 365 -3.49 10.40 -9.91
CA GLY A 365 -3.31 8.95 -9.95
C GLY A 365 -3.34 8.33 -11.36
N GLN A 366 -3.70 9.10 -12.41
CA GLN A 366 -3.74 8.60 -13.79
C GLN A 366 -2.47 8.95 -14.56
N SER A 367 -2.19 8.18 -15.62
CA SER A 367 -1.17 8.48 -16.63
C SER A 367 -1.82 8.51 -18.00
N ILE A 368 -1.48 9.52 -18.79
CA ILE A 368 -1.98 9.68 -20.16
C ILE A 368 -0.89 9.22 -21.13
N PRO A 369 -1.10 8.08 -21.80
CA PRO A 369 -0.07 7.50 -22.64
C PRO A 369 0.10 8.30 -23.94
N VAL A 370 1.30 8.21 -24.55
CA VAL A 370 1.52 8.65 -25.92
C VAL A 370 0.71 7.75 -26.87
N PRO A 371 0.23 8.26 -28.01
CA PRO A 371 0.46 9.59 -28.60
C PRO A 371 -0.64 10.64 -28.25
N ASN A 372 -1.44 10.42 -27.20
CA ASN A 372 -2.57 11.30 -26.89
C ASN A 372 -2.13 12.76 -26.68
N LYS A 373 -2.76 13.68 -27.37
CA LYS A 373 -2.58 15.13 -27.25
C LYS A 373 -3.46 15.69 -26.14
N VAL A 374 -2.90 16.47 -25.25
CA VAL A 374 -3.58 17.00 -24.06
C VAL A 374 -3.50 18.52 -24.02
N VAL A 375 -4.64 19.16 -23.97
CA VAL A 375 -4.76 20.60 -23.72
C VAL A 375 -4.92 20.84 -22.22
N MET A 376 -4.12 21.73 -21.68
CA MET A 376 -4.20 22.12 -20.26
C MET A 376 -4.47 23.63 -20.13
N ASP A 377 -5.50 23.97 -19.36
CA ASP A 377 -5.76 25.34 -18.96
C ASP A 377 -5.20 25.60 -17.55
N LEU A 378 -3.97 26.09 -17.51
CA LEU A 378 -3.27 26.37 -16.27
C LEU A 378 -3.79 27.63 -15.58
N ASP A 379 -4.34 28.60 -16.34
CA ASP A 379 -4.92 29.82 -15.76
C ASP A 379 -6.15 29.56 -14.91
N SER A 380 -6.89 28.51 -15.23
CA SER A 380 -8.07 28.11 -14.47
C SER A 380 -7.78 27.46 -13.13
N THR A 381 -6.51 27.16 -12.83
CA THR A 381 -6.09 26.56 -11.56
C THR A 381 -6.28 27.53 -10.39
N PHE A 382 -6.65 27.01 -9.23
CA PHE A 382 -6.97 27.82 -8.05
C PHE A 382 -6.38 27.27 -6.75
N GLN A 383 -5.60 26.20 -6.83
CA GLN A 383 -5.02 25.50 -5.70
C GLN A 383 -3.53 25.27 -5.95
N CYS A 384 -2.71 25.36 -4.89
CA CYS A 384 -1.31 24.95 -4.95
C CYS A 384 -1.19 23.52 -5.50
N ALA A 385 -0.12 23.23 -6.20
CA ALA A 385 0.19 21.96 -6.84
C ALA A 385 -0.76 21.51 -7.97
N GLN A 386 -1.84 22.22 -8.26
CA GLN A 386 -2.80 21.80 -9.28
C GLN A 386 -2.18 21.79 -10.67
N SER A 387 -1.39 22.80 -11.01
CA SER A 387 -0.66 22.86 -12.30
C SER A 387 0.36 21.73 -12.40
N TYR A 388 1.13 21.49 -11.34
CA TYR A 388 2.06 20.35 -11.30
C TYR A 388 1.36 19.01 -11.51
N VAL A 389 0.24 18.78 -10.80
CA VAL A 389 -0.54 17.53 -10.98
C VAL A 389 -1.03 17.39 -12.41
N MET A 390 -1.52 18.46 -13.05
CA MET A 390 -1.95 18.40 -14.45
C MET A 390 -0.78 18.08 -15.37
N LEU A 391 0.33 18.83 -15.29
CA LEU A 391 1.52 18.64 -16.11
C LEU A 391 2.13 17.23 -15.92
N SER A 392 2.18 16.72 -14.71
CA SER A 392 2.77 15.42 -14.42
C SER A 392 1.99 14.21 -14.94
N ARG A 393 0.82 14.40 -15.57
CA ARG A 393 -0.01 13.28 -16.09
C ARG A 393 0.47 12.73 -17.43
N ILE A 394 1.13 13.52 -18.25
CA ILE A 394 1.66 13.15 -19.56
C ILE A 394 3.07 12.58 -19.47
N GLN A 395 3.47 11.83 -20.49
CA GLN A 395 4.75 11.14 -20.53
C GLN A 395 5.86 11.97 -21.18
N THR A 396 5.51 12.79 -22.16
CA THR A 396 6.46 13.63 -22.91
C THR A 396 5.88 15.02 -23.11
N ILE A 397 6.79 16.01 -23.26
CA ILE A 397 6.41 17.40 -23.51
C ILE A 397 5.63 17.57 -24.84
N ASP A 398 5.81 16.67 -25.80
CA ASP A 398 5.13 16.73 -27.10
C ASP A 398 3.64 16.46 -27.04
N GLN A 399 3.17 15.84 -25.98
CA GLN A 399 1.74 15.68 -25.71
C GLN A 399 1.05 16.97 -25.25
N LEU A 400 1.86 17.95 -24.77
CA LEU A 400 1.35 19.15 -24.10
C LEU A 400 0.96 20.26 -25.05
N PHE A 401 -0.23 20.78 -24.90
CA PHE A 401 -0.67 22.09 -25.38
C PHE A 401 -1.24 22.89 -24.22
N ILE A 402 -0.81 24.13 -24.06
CA ILE A 402 -1.29 25.00 -22.98
C ILE A 402 -2.21 26.04 -23.59
N LEU A 403 -3.39 26.22 -23.01
CA LEU A 403 -4.38 27.13 -23.51
C LEU A 403 -4.05 28.59 -23.14
N ASN A 404 -4.04 29.46 -24.13
CA ASN A 404 -3.92 30.92 -24.07
C ASN A 404 -2.62 31.45 -23.47
N ASN A 405 -2.30 31.19 -22.21
CA ASN A 405 -1.13 31.77 -21.52
C ASN A 405 -0.65 30.91 -20.36
N ILE A 406 0.53 31.24 -19.87
CA ILE A 406 1.09 30.72 -18.61
C ILE A 406 1.29 31.90 -17.67
N ASP A 407 0.51 31.94 -16.59
CA ASP A 407 0.79 32.79 -15.46
C ASP A 407 1.67 31.99 -14.47
N GLU A 408 2.91 32.43 -14.28
CA GLU A 408 3.88 31.79 -13.38
C GLU A 408 3.32 31.63 -11.96
N ARG A 409 2.51 32.61 -11.50
CA ARG A 409 1.80 32.54 -10.21
C ARG A 409 0.88 31.32 -10.07
N LYS A 410 0.58 30.62 -11.16
CA LYS A 410 -0.20 29.38 -11.18
C LYS A 410 0.64 28.11 -11.01
N LEU A 411 1.96 28.22 -11.13
CA LEU A 411 2.90 27.12 -10.87
C LEU A 411 3.26 27.02 -9.36
N GLN A 412 2.26 27.22 -8.49
CA GLN A 412 2.46 27.25 -7.05
C GLN A 412 2.60 25.86 -6.46
N HIS A 413 3.56 25.72 -5.55
CA HIS A 413 3.71 24.57 -4.68
C HIS A 413 3.15 24.82 -3.27
N SER A 414 3.00 23.78 -2.47
CA SER A 414 2.60 23.89 -1.07
C SER A 414 3.82 24.04 -0.17
N VAL A 415 3.99 25.20 0.44
CA VAL A 415 5.07 25.46 1.40
C VAL A 415 5.01 24.47 2.57
N LYS A 416 3.81 24.19 3.10
CA LYS A 416 3.62 23.21 4.19
C LYS A 416 4.06 21.80 3.78
N SER A 417 3.68 21.35 2.57
CA SER A 417 4.09 20.04 2.05
C SER A 417 5.59 19.97 1.83
N LEU A 418 6.22 21.05 1.35
CA LEU A 418 7.66 21.12 1.16
C LEU A 418 8.41 21.05 2.50
N GLN A 419 7.92 21.77 3.52
CA GLN A 419 8.49 21.70 4.87
C GLN A 419 8.39 20.29 5.45
N GLU A 420 7.25 19.63 5.27
CA GLU A 420 7.06 18.26 5.75
C GLU A 420 7.91 17.27 4.97
N LEU A 421 8.05 17.42 3.65
CA LEU A 421 8.94 16.59 2.84
C LEU A 421 10.38 16.71 3.33
N LYS A 422 10.89 17.93 3.55
CA LYS A 422 12.23 18.17 4.10
C LYS A 422 12.40 17.57 5.50
N ARG A 423 11.36 17.64 6.34
CA ARG A 423 11.37 16.98 7.65
C ARG A 423 11.53 15.47 7.52
N LEU A 424 10.75 14.86 6.63
CA LEU A 424 10.79 13.41 6.38
C LEU A 424 12.14 12.97 5.79
N GLU A 425 12.68 13.73 4.85
CA GLU A 425 14.01 13.48 4.28
C GLU A 425 15.11 13.55 5.33
N ASN A 426 15.06 14.56 6.23
CA ASN A 426 16.00 14.68 7.33
C ASN A 426 15.91 13.53 8.34
N ILE A 427 14.71 13.01 8.61
CA ILE A 427 14.53 11.84 9.48
C ILE A 427 15.09 10.60 8.81
N SER A 428 14.83 10.40 7.51
CA SER A 428 15.38 9.26 6.76
C SER A 428 16.90 9.30 6.67
N TYR A 429 17.50 10.48 6.64
CA TYR A 429 18.95 10.68 6.63
C TYR A 429 19.59 10.46 8.00
N ASN A 430 18.87 10.73 9.10
CA ASN A 430 19.32 10.54 10.49
C ASN A 430 18.90 9.20 11.10
N ALA A 431 17.85 8.59 10.57
CA ALA A 431 17.53 7.20 10.83
C ALA A 431 18.64 6.38 10.18
N ASN A 432 19.61 5.93 11.01
CA ASN A 432 20.71 5.03 10.65
C ASN A 432 20.60 4.57 9.20
N PRO A 433 21.67 4.71 8.38
CA PRO A 433 21.63 4.19 7.02
C PRO A 433 21.11 2.78 7.15
N THR A 434 19.83 2.72 6.88
CA THR A 434 19.05 1.54 7.03
C THR A 434 19.76 0.45 6.30
N ILE A 435 19.67 -0.69 6.87
CA ILE A 435 19.64 -2.01 6.26
C ILE A 435 20.11 -2.10 4.77
N TRP A 436 19.87 -1.10 3.95
CA TRP A 436 20.22 -1.05 2.52
C TRP A 436 21.65 -0.57 2.19
N GLU A 437 22.33 0.20 3.05
CA GLU A 437 23.63 0.82 2.73
C GLU A 437 24.82 0.26 3.50
N LYS A 438 24.65 -0.69 4.41
CA LYS A 438 25.79 -1.40 5.00
C LYS A 438 26.33 -2.49 4.07
N LYS A 439 26.67 -2.11 2.85
CA LYS A 439 27.68 -2.84 2.09
C LYS A 439 29.03 -2.68 2.76
N ASN A 440 29.52 -3.81 3.32
CA ASN A 440 30.95 -4.09 3.51
C ASN A 440 31.74 -3.12 4.41
N LYS A 441 31.55 -3.24 5.73
CA LYS A 441 32.74 -3.26 6.59
C LYS A 441 33.09 -4.74 6.81
N ASN A 442 34.25 -5.17 6.35
CA ASN A 442 34.81 -6.54 6.44
C ASN A 442 34.96 -7.09 7.87
N ASN A 443 34.28 -6.55 8.87
CA ASN A 443 34.44 -6.85 10.30
C ASN A 443 33.11 -7.20 11.00
N THR A 444 32.01 -7.42 10.26
CA THR A 444 30.73 -7.80 10.87
C THR A 444 30.23 -9.13 10.33
N PHE A 445 29.73 -9.96 11.22
CA PHE A 445 29.11 -11.25 10.90
C PHE A 445 27.67 -11.26 11.44
N LYS A 446 26.71 -11.60 10.58
CA LYS A 446 25.27 -11.54 10.91
C LYS A 446 24.63 -12.90 10.94
N ILE A 447 23.87 -13.19 11.98
CA ILE A 447 23.12 -14.43 12.15
C ILE A 447 21.66 -14.08 12.41
N ALA A 448 20.76 -14.65 11.64
CA ALA A 448 19.31 -14.50 11.82
C ALA A 448 18.66 -15.82 12.25
N MET A 449 17.63 -15.74 13.06
CA MET A 449 16.77 -16.86 13.44
C MET A 449 15.30 -16.45 13.31
N LEU A 450 14.48 -17.35 12.79
CA LEU A 450 13.03 -17.20 12.68
C LEU A 450 12.35 -18.56 12.87
N ASN A 451 11.31 -18.61 13.71
CA ASN A 451 10.32 -19.67 13.62
C ASN A 451 9.41 -19.37 12.41
N CYS A 452 9.50 -20.19 11.37
CA CYS A 452 8.82 -19.92 10.10
C CYS A 452 7.45 -20.59 9.96
N ALA A 453 6.99 -21.31 10.99
CA ALA A 453 5.68 -22.00 11.03
C ALA A 453 5.34 -22.78 9.73
N GLY A 454 6.36 -23.36 9.07
CA GLY A 454 6.23 -24.13 7.84
C GLY A 454 6.97 -23.49 6.65
N LEU A 455 8.18 -24.01 6.38
CA LEU A 455 9.09 -23.44 5.37
C LEU A 455 8.50 -23.45 3.96
N ARG A 456 7.84 -24.52 3.55
CA ARG A 456 7.28 -24.63 2.19
C ARG A 456 6.17 -23.62 1.91
N ALA A 457 5.40 -23.27 2.92
CA ALA A 457 4.35 -22.25 2.82
C ALA A 457 4.94 -20.84 2.64
N HIS A 458 6.10 -20.57 3.27
CA HIS A 458 6.68 -19.24 3.39
C HIS A 458 7.99 -19.02 2.63
N ILE A 459 8.49 -20.01 1.87
CA ILE A 459 9.77 -19.87 1.15
C ILE A 459 9.77 -18.68 0.16
N LYS A 460 8.63 -18.38 -0.46
CA LYS A 460 8.52 -17.24 -1.38
C LYS A 460 8.61 -15.91 -0.63
N ASP A 461 8.06 -15.84 0.56
CA ASP A 461 8.10 -14.65 1.42
C ASP A 461 9.52 -14.47 1.96
N ILE A 462 10.19 -15.54 2.39
CA ILE A 462 11.58 -15.54 2.84
C ILE A 462 12.53 -15.11 1.71
N ARG A 463 12.30 -15.54 0.47
CA ARG A 463 13.07 -15.10 -0.71
C ARG A 463 12.87 -13.60 -1.03
N ALA A 464 11.77 -13.04 -0.64
CA ALA A 464 11.47 -11.61 -0.79
C ALA A 464 11.91 -10.78 0.41
N ASP A 465 12.28 -11.41 1.51
CA ASP A 465 12.64 -10.75 2.76
C ASP A 465 14.12 -10.34 2.78
N ASN A 466 14.39 -9.16 2.27
CA ASN A 466 15.73 -8.61 2.21
C ASN A 466 16.38 -8.40 3.58
N TYR A 467 15.61 -8.36 4.67
CA TYR A 467 16.19 -8.21 6.01
C TYR A 467 16.85 -9.52 6.47
N ILE A 468 16.14 -10.62 6.33
CA ILE A 468 16.69 -11.95 6.66
C ILE A 468 17.82 -12.33 5.70
N LEU A 469 17.66 -12.04 4.40
CA LEU A 469 18.66 -12.36 3.36
C LEU A 469 19.97 -11.55 3.45
N GLN A 470 20.08 -10.59 4.36
CA GLN A 470 21.36 -9.93 4.67
C GLN A 470 22.19 -10.70 5.70
N ALA A 471 21.66 -11.71 6.33
CA ALA A 471 22.39 -12.50 7.31
C ALA A 471 23.38 -13.43 6.60
N ASP A 472 24.54 -13.61 7.21
CA ASP A 472 25.54 -14.57 6.76
C ASP A 472 25.10 -16.01 7.08
N VAL A 473 24.29 -16.18 8.12
CA VAL A 473 23.63 -17.43 8.52
C VAL A 473 22.17 -17.16 8.85
N ILE A 474 21.29 -18.04 8.35
CA ILE A 474 19.86 -17.99 8.65
C ILE A 474 19.44 -19.34 9.24
N HIS A 475 18.95 -19.33 10.46
CA HIS A 475 18.34 -20.49 11.10
C HIS A 475 16.81 -20.37 11.03
N LEU A 476 16.17 -21.31 10.38
CA LEU A 476 14.71 -21.43 10.34
C LEU A 476 14.26 -22.63 11.16
N VAL A 477 13.41 -22.42 12.13
CA VAL A 477 12.83 -23.47 12.96
C VAL A 477 11.35 -23.68 12.64
N GLU A 478 10.79 -24.83 13.02
CA GLU A 478 9.44 -25.28 12.62
C GLU A 478 9.24 -25.37 11.10
N THR A 479 10.20 -25.93 10.40
CA THR A 479 10.15 -26.02 8.93
C THR A 479 9.02 -26.90 8.39
N SER A 480 8.48 -27.79 9.19
CA SER A 480 7.38 -28.71 8.87
C SER A 480 7.60 -29.53 7.58
N LEU A 481 8.85 -29.85 7.25
CA LEU A 481 9.22 -30.68 6.10
C LEU A 481 9.15 -32.16 6.47
N GLU A 482 8.64 -32.99 5.54
CA GLU A 482 8.61 -34.42 5.66
C GLU A 482 9.86 -35.04 5.01
N ASN A 483 10.36 -36.18 5.53
CA ASN A 483 11.62 -36.79 5.12
C ASN A 483 11.69 -37.15 3.61
N ASP A 484 10.56 -37.42 2.98
CA ASP A 484 10.49 -37.86 1.56
C ASP A 484 10.21 -36.70 0.60
N SER A 485 10.14 -35.44 1.08
CA SER A 485 9.85 -34.29 0.24
C SER A 485 11.11 -33.77 -0.46
N SER A 486 11.03 -33.56 -1.78
CA SER A 486 12.09 -32.82 -2.51
C SER A 486 12.32 -31.45 -1.90
N THR A 487 13.58 -31.07 -1.69
CA THR A 487 13.98 -29.78 -1.09
C THR A 487 14.59 -28.82 -2.11
N ASN A 488 14.67 -29.19 -3.38
CA ASN A 488 15.29 -28.38 -4.44
C ASN A 488 14.57 -27.02 -4.64
N ASP A 489 13.27 -26.98 -4.37
CA ASP A 489 12.43 -25.77 -4.43
C ASP A 489 12.57 -24.86 -3.21
N LEU A 490 13.34 -25.25 -2.20
CA LEU A 490 13.52 -24.52 -0.94
C LEU A 490 14.89 -23.82 -0.82
N GLU A 491 15.71 -23.86 -1.86
CA GLU A 491 17.01 -23.20 -1.89
C GLU A 491 16.87 -21.68 -1.91
N LEU A 492 17.82 -20.99 -1.26
CA LEU A 492 17.99 -19.54 -1.32
C LEU A 492 19.23 -19.20 -2.16
N GLU A 493 19.06 -18.26 -3.09
CA GLU A 493 20.16 -17.80 -3.96
C GLU A 493 21.29 -17.22 -3.13
N GLY A 494 22.53 -17.68 -3.35
CA GLY A 494 23.71 -17.25 -2.60
C GLY A 494 23.96 -17.95 -1.28
N TYR A 495 23.18 -18.99 -0.96
CA TYR A 495 23.34 -19.79 0.27
C TYR A 495 23.50 -21.26 -0.04
N THR A 496 24.27 -21.95 0.82
CA THR A 496 24.26 -23.41 0.94
C THR A 496 23.27 -23.79 2.02
N THR A 497 22.44 -24.80 1.79
CA THR A 497 21.34 -25.16 2.66
C THR A 497 21.58 -26.51 3.34
N TYR A 498 21.28 -26.55 4.63
CA TYR A 498 21.27 -27.76 5.44
C TYR A 498 19.87 -27.96 6.02
N PHE A 499 19.18 -29.01 5.55
CA PHE A 499 17.85 -29.38 6.03
C PHE A 499 17.92 -30.50 7.03
N TYR A 500 17.21 -30.36 8.13
CA TYR A 500 17.13 -31.36 9.18
C TYR A 500 15.64 -31.58 9.53
N ASN A 501 15.06 -32.62 9.01
CA ASN A 501 13.62 -32.92 9.08
C ASN A 501 13.35 -34.18 9.86
N ILE A 502 12.31 -34.23 10.69
CA ILE A 502 11.90 -35.43 11.41
C ILE A 502 10.41 -35.71 11.29
N SER A 503 9.54 -34.67 11.31
CA SER A 503 8.09 -34.85 11.23
C SER A 503 7.37 -33.51 11.08
N LYS A 504 6.08 -33.55 10.72
CA LYS A 504 5.20 -32.38 10.59
C LYS A 504 5.23 -31.52 11.85
N GLY A 505 5.33 -30.19 11.69
CA GLY A 505 5.42 -29.21 12.78
C GLY A 505 6.77 -29.15 13.48
N LYS A 506 7.83 -29.73 12.89
CA LYS A 506 9.19 -29.77 13.43
C LYS A 506 10.18 -29.61 12.28
N GLY A 507 11.45 -29.44 12.60
CA GLY A 507 12.52 -29.31 11.63
C GLY A 507 13.30 -28.00 11.80
N ILE A 508 14.60 -28.06 11.49
CA ILE A 508 15.48 -26.91 11.38
C ILE A 508 16.05 -26.88 9.98
N ALA A 509 16.02 -25.71 9.33
CA ALA A 509 16.80 -25.45 8.13
C ALA A 509 17.82 -24.36 8.43
N THR A 510 19.07 -24.59 8.05
CA THR A 510 20.13 -23.59 8.16
C THR A 510 20.67 -23.26 6.79
N TYR A 511 20.67 -21.99 6.47
CA TYR A 511 21.21 -21.41 5.25
C TYR A 511 22.48 -20.67 5.59
N ILE A 512 23.59 -21.01 4.94
CA ILE A 512 24.90 -20.41 5.17
C ILE A 512 25.35 -19.75 3.87
N SER A 513 25.68 -18.46 3.94
CA SER A 513 26.17 -17.72 2.78
C SER A 513 27.41 -18.38 2.16
N ILE A 514 27.42 -18.52 0.85
CA ILE A 514 28.52 -19.17 0.09
C ILE A 514 29.88 -18.57 0.41
N LYS A 515 29.95 -17.27 0.78
CA LYS A 515 31.23 -16.59 1.16
C LYS A 515 31.89 -17.22 2.39
N HIS A 516 31.14 -17.91 3.27
CA HIS A 516 31.66 -18.50 4.50
C HIS A 516 31.77 -20.03 4.46
N MET A 517 31.44 -20.64 3.31
CA MET A 517 31.35 -22.08 3.18
C MET A 517 32.70 -22.80 3.46
N THR A 518 33.82 -22.22 3.03
CA THR A 518 35.16 -22.81 3.21
C THR A 518 35.62 -22.83 4.67
N ASN A 519 35.03 -22.00 5.53
CA ASN A 519 35.38 -21.83 6.93
C ASN A 519 34.28 -22.37 7.87
N THR A 520 33.37 -23.18 7.35
CA THR A 520 32.26 -23.73 8.13
C THR A 520 32.49 -25.20 8.43
N GLU A 521 32.40 -25.55 9.72
CA GLU A 521 32.46 -26.91 10.24
C GLU A 521 31.13 -27.25 10.91
N ILE A 522 30.52 -28.39 10.54
CA ILE A 522 29.35 -28.92 11.25
C ILE A 522 29.84 -29.56 12.55
N LEU A 523 29.36 -29.05 13.70
CA LEU A 523 29.80 -29.53 14.99
C LEU A 523 29.00 -30.76 15.46
N GLU A 524 27.71 -30.61 15.61
CA GLU A 524 26.80 -31.67 16.06
C GLU A 524 25.36 -31.33 15.65
N ASN A 525 24.60 -32.36 15.28
CA ASN A 525 23.19 -32.27 14.99
C ASN A 525 22.44 -33.28 15.84
N ILE A 526 21.51 -32.85 16.65
CA ILE A 526 20.71 -33.68 17.54
C ILE A 526 19.25 -33.57 17.13
N PHE A 527 18.65 -34.72 16.83
CA PHE A 527 17.25 -34.84 16.49
C PHE A 527 16.61 -35.90 17.36
N ASP A 528 15.99 -35.50 18.42
CA ASP A 528 15.30 -36.36 19.36
C ASP A 528 13.82 -35.97 19.47
N THR A 529 13.01 -36.79 20.12
CA THR A 529 11.59 -36.56 20.30
C THR A 529 11.39 -35.25 21.07
N GLY A 530 11.01 -34.18 20.35
CA GLY A 530 10.71 -32.86 20.89
C GLY A 530 11.91 -31.93 21.12
N ILE A 531 13.15 -32.33 20.74
CA ILE A 531 14.35 -31.48 20.85
C ILE A 531 15.15 -31.61 19.57
N GLN A 532 15.48 -30.46 18.97
CA GLN A 532 16.32 -30.38 17.78
C GLN A 532 17.40 -29.31 18.00
N ILE A 533 18.63 -29.66 17.67
CA ILE A 533 19.78 -28.76 17.79
C ILE A 533 20.65 -28.92 16.56
N CYS A 534 20.97 -27.82 15.90
CA CYS A 534 21.95 -27.72 14.83
C CYS A 534 23.08 -26.80 15.25
N ALA A 535 24.31 -27.27 15.23
CA ALA A 535 25.47 -26.53 15.65
C ALA A 535 26.53 -26.45 14.55
N PHE A 536 26.98 -25.25 14.25
CA PHE A 536 28.01 -24.97 13.25
C PHE A 536 29.10 -24.10 13.88
N ASN A 537 30.35 -24.31 13.47
CA ASN A 537 31.45 -23.45 13.80
C ASN A 537 31.88 -22.66 12.55
N MET A 538 31.94 -21.34 12.68
CA MET A 538 32.31 -20.44 11.60
C MET A 538 33.11 -19.28 12.14
N GLU A 539 34.24 -18.96 11.52
CA GLU A 539 35.07 -17.81 11.87
C GLU A 539 35.31 -17.62 13.40
N ASN A 540 35.54 -18.71 14.12
CA ASN A 540 35.70 -18.77 15.57
C ASN A 540 34.43 -18.56 16.41
N VAL A 541 33.25 -18.50 15.80
CA VAL A 541 31.95 -18.47 16.48
C VAL A 541 31.22 -19.79 16.28
N SER A 542 30.82 -20.42 17.36
CA SER A 542 29.92 -21.58 17.32
C SER A 542 28.49 -21.07 17.39
N SER A 543 27.74 -21.18 16.26
CA SER A 543 26.33 -20.86 16.17
C SER A 543 25.49 -22.09 16.40
N ILE A 544 24.58 -22.06 17.36
CA ILE A 544 23.73 -23.18 17.79
C ILE A 544 22.27 -22.78 17.64
N ALA A 545 21.57 -23.40 16.72
CA ALA A 545 20.13 -23.25 16.56
C ALA A 545 19.40 -24.33 17.38
N VAL A 546 18.39 -23.90 18.15
CA VAL A 546 17.61 -24.77 19.04
C VAL A 546 16.14 -24.69 18.69
N TYR A 547 15.49 -25.82 18.58
CA TYR A 547 14.03 -25.96 18.61
C TYR A 547 13.62 -26.97 19.66
N ARG A 548 12.75 -26.58 20.57
CA ARG A 548 12.13 -27.48 21.54
C ARG A 548 10.62 -27.42 21.43
N SER A 549 9.97 -28.54 21.14
CA SER A 549 8.52 -28.60 21.22
C SER A 549 8.00 -28.42 22.66
N SER A 550 6.75 -28.03 22.81
CA SER A 550 6.12 -27.86 24.14
C SER A 550 6.24 -29.11 25.03
N PHE A 551 6.37 -30.30 24.45
CA PHE A 551 6.52 -31.60 25.14
C PHE A 551 7.96 -32.04 25.34
N GLY A 552 8.95 -31.35 24.73
CA GLY A 552 10.37 -31.70 24.85
C GLY A 552 10.86 -31.62 26.28
N ASN A 553 11.65 -32.58 26.73
CA ASN A 553 12.17 -32.62 28.09
C ASN A 553 13.26 -31.57 28.30
N ILE A 554 13.03 -30.64 29.22
CA ILE A 554 13.95 -29.53 29.50
C ILE A 554 15.32 -30.02 30.05
N GLY A 555 15.32 -31.04 30.91
CA GLY A 555 16.53 -31.65 31.43
C GLY A 555 17.39 -32.26 30.32
N SER A 556 16.78 -33.01 29.40
CA SER A 556 17.47 -33.58 28.25
C SER A 556 18.04 -32.48 27.33
N LEU A 557 17.30 -31.38 27.10
CA LEU A 557 17.84 -30.24 26.36
C LEU A 557 19.09 -29.65 27.05
N THR A 558 19.03 -29.49 28.40
CA THR A 558 20.12 -28.95 29.17
C THR A 558 21.39 -29.81 29.03
N GLU A 559 21.26 -31.14 29.20
CA GLU A 559 22.40 -32.07 29.08
C GLU A 559 23.01 -32.03 27.66
N LYS A 560 22.19 -31.98 26.62
CA LYS A 560 22.65 -31.91 25.24
C LYS A 560 23.40 -30.60 24.96
N LEU A 561 22.89 -29.48 25.44
CA LEU A 561 23.56 -28.18 25.28
C LEU A 561 24.91 -28.18 26.00
N VAL A 562 24.99 -28.66 27.26
CA VAL A 562 26.25 -28.76 28.00
C VAL A 562 27.31 -29.52 27.22
N LYS A 563 26.92 -30.63 26.57
CA LYS A 563 27.84 -31.43 25.75
C LYS A 563 28.40 -30.65 24.56
N ILE A 564 27.57 -29.88 23.88
CA ILE A 564 27.94 -29.14 22.66
C ILE A 564 28.80 -27.92 23.01
N ILE A 565 28.44 -27.17 24.06
CA ILE A 565 29.13 -25.94 24.46
C ILE A 565 30.45 -26.18 25.21
N SER A 566 30.63 -27.39 25.78
CA SER A 566 31.87 -27.74 26.46
C SER A 566 33.07 -27.57 25.52
N LYS A 567 34.09 -26.81 25.93
CA LYS A 567 35.33 -26.48 25.20
C LYS A 567 35.18 -25.45 24.08
N LYS A 568 34.07 -24.72 23.99
CA LYS A 568 33.88 -23.66 23.00
C LYS A 568 34.02 -22.28 23.68
N LYS A 569 34.86 -21.42 23.10
CA LYS A 569 35.19 -20.10 23.71
C LYS A 569 34.20 -19.00 23.33
N CYS A 570 33.70 -19.04 22.09
CA CYS A 570 32.78 -18.05 21.55
C CYS A 570 31.53 -18.75 21.02
N VAL A 571 30.39 -18.56 21.69
CA VAL A 571 29.17 -19.32 21.40
C VAL A 571 27.96 -18.41 21.34
N LEU A 572 27.20 -18.51 20.28
CA LEU A 572 25.88 -17.96 20.14
C LEU A 572 24.82 -19.09 20.11
N ILE A 573 23.89 -19.06 21.05
CA ILE A 573 22.74 -19.98 21.07
C ILE A 573 21.49 -19.16 20.78
N MET A 574 20.68 -19.61 19.82
CA MET A 574 19.42 -18.96 19.51
C MET A 574 18.38 -19.96 19.05
N GLY A 575 17.11 -19.71 19.33
CA GLY A 575 16.04 -20.60 18.90
C GLY A 575 14.74 -20.45 19.67
N ASP A 576 13.76 -21.24 19.25
CA ASP A 576 12.50 -21.39 19.96
C ASP A 576 12.60 -22.50 21.00
N PHE A 577 12.66 -22.07 22.25
CA PHE A 577 12.77 -22.97 23.40
C PHE A 577 11.38 -23.43 23.89
N ASN A 578 10.32 -22.79 23.44
CA ASN A 578 8.96 -23.00 23.97
C ASN A 578 8.88 -22.91 25.51
N ILE A 579 9.77 -22.12 26.11
CA ILE A 579 9.80 -21.80 27.54
C ILE A 579 9.66 -20.31 27.68
N CYS A 580 8.52 -19.84 28.21
CA CYS A 580 8.33 -18.43 28.47
C CYS A 580 9.18 -18.02 29.68
N THR A 581 10.31 -17.31 29.43
CA THR A 581 11.25 -16.87 30.47
C THR A 581 10.60 -15.91 31.45
N LYS A 582 9.63 -15.10 31.05
CA LYS A 582 8.88 -14.23 31.94
C LYS A 582 8.06 -15.01 32.98
N LYS A 583 7.47 -16.14 32.58
CA LYS A 583 6.68 -17.00 33.49
C LYS A 583 7.56 -17.95 34.30
N LYS A 584 8.70 -18.36 33.75
CA LYS A 584 9.65 -19.32 34.37
C LYS A 584 11.08 -18.81 34.20
N PRO A 585 11.50 -17.72 34.89
CA PRO A 585 12.81 -17.12 34.72
C PRO A 585 13.94 -18.06 35.17
N ASN A 586 13.73 -18.88 36.18
CA ASN A 586 14.70 -19.82 36.76
C ASN A 586 14.48 -21.26 36.20
N ASN A 587 14.19 -21.43 34.92
CA ASN A 587 14.16 -22.76 34.36
C ASN A 587 15.59 -23.36 34.24
N THR A 588 15.66 -24.68 34.17
CA THR A 588 16.96 -25.41 34.23
C THR A 588 17.92 -24.99 33.11
N VAL A 589 17.43 -24.71 31.91
CA VAL A 589 18.29 -24.29 30.77
C VAL A 589 18.87 -22.89 31.02
N THR A 590 18.02 -21.92 31.35
CA THR A 590 18.48 -20.55 31.64
C THR A 590 19.44 -20.51 32.81
N THR A 591 19.13 -21.22 33.87
CA THR A 591 20.02 -21.32 35.07
C THR A 591 21.35 -21.93 34.70
N MET A 592 21.37 -22.99 33.92
CA MET A 592 22.60 -23.63 33.46
C MET A 592 23.43 -22.68 32.58
N LEU A 593 22.82 -22.03 31.61
CA LEU A 593 23.54 -21.12 30.71
C LEU A 593 24.14 -19.92 31.49
N ILE A 594 23.37 -19.33 32.40
CA ILE A 594 23.89 -18.24 33.25
C ILE A 594 25.04 -18.70 34.12
N SER A 595 24.97 -19.93 34.68
CA SER A 595 26.07 -20.51 35.51
C SER A 595 27.33 -20.80 34.71
N GLN A 596 27.26 -20.78 33.38
CA GLN A 596 28.39 -20.94 32.47
C GLN A 596 28.77 -19.63 31.76
N ASP A 597 28.45 -18.49 32.36
CA ASP A 597 28.78 -17.13 31.88
C ASP A 597 28.14 -16.71 30.54
N PHE A 598 26.99 -17.31 30.17
CA PHE A 598 26.23 -16.82 29.05
C PHE A 598 25.39 -15.61 29.43
N LEU A 599 25.41 -14.60 28.57
CA LEU A 599 24.56 -13.42 28.65
C LEU A 599 23.29 -13.66 27.85
N SER A 600 22.11 -13.42 28.45
CA SER A 600 20.89 -13.31 27.71
C SER A 600 20.89 -12.01 26.93
N LEU A 601 20.74 -12.08 25.59
CA LEU A 601 20.78 -10.92 24.73
C LEU A 601 19.38 -10.34 24.42
N LEU A 602 18.32 -11.07 24.74
CA LEU A 602 16.95 -10.68 24.45
C LEU A 602 16.06 -10.88 25.67
N ASP A 603 15.37 -9.81 26.09
CA ASP A 603 14.39 -9.81 27.18
C ASP A 603 13.08 -9.14 26.75
N GLU A 604 12.58 -9.55 25.58
CA GLU A 604 11.35 -9.02 24.99
C GLU A 604 10.47 -10.17 24.46
N ALA A 605 9.15 -9.91 24.33
CA ALA A 605 8.26 -10.89 23.73
C ALA A 605 8.52 -10.99 22.22
N THR A 606 8.62 -12.21 21.71
CA THR A 606 8.90 -12.53 20.30
C THR A 606 7.75 -13.20 19.60
N HIS A 607 6.76 -13.71 20.34
CA HIS A 607 5.57 -14.32 19.81
C HIS A 607 4.40 -13.31 19.85
N ILE A 608 3.54 -13.34 18.85
CA ILE A 608 2.41 -12.40 18.69
C ILE A 608 1.45 -12.39 19.91
N GLU A 609 1.35 -13.49 20.63
CA GLU A 609 0.55 -13.58 21.85
C GLU A 609 1.29 -13.07 23.11
N GLY A 610 2.45 -12.40 22.93
CA GLY A 610 3.25 -11.87 24.03
C GLY A 610 4.11 -12.91 24.74
N GLY A 611 4.42 -14.02 24.07
CA GLY A 611 5.28 -15.08 24.58
C GLY A 611 6.77 -14.71 24.46
N TYR A 612 7.55 -14.99 25.53
CA TYR A 612 9.02 -14.85 25.60
C TYR A 612 9.64 -16.22 25.36
N ILE A 613 9.38 -16.83 24.20
CA ILE A 613 9.71 -18.23 23.91
C ILE A 613 10.92 -18.41 23.01
N ASP A 614 11.21 -17.45 22.17
CA ASP A 614 12.44 -17.39 21.40
C ASP A 614 13.51 -16.71 22.25
N GLN A 615 14.67 -17.35 22.38
CA GLN A 615 15.72 -16.93 23.30
C GLN A 615 17.05 -16.86 22.56
N THR A 616 17.92 -15.98 23.06
CA THR A 616 19.25 -15.80 22.51
C THR A 616 20.26 -15.59 23.62
N TYR A 617 21.31 -16.41 23.62
CA TYR A 617 22.38 -16.39 24.63
C TYR A 617 23.73 -16.29 23.94
N TRP A 618 24.60 -15.47 24.51
CA TRP A 618 25.94 -15.20 24.02
C TRP A 618 27.00 -15.43 25.07
N LYS A 619 28.09 -16.08 24.67
CA LYS A 619 29.31 -16.24 25.47
C LYS A 619 30.53 -15.93 24.61
N ASP A 620 31.44 -15.10 25.14
CA ASP A 620 32.78 -14.82 24.61
C ASP A 620 33.74 -14.81 25.78
N GLU A 621 34.44 -15.93 26.04
CA GLU A 621 35.26 -16.13 27.22
C GLU A 621 36.34 -15.07 27.39
N ASP A 622 36.92 -14.62 26.30
CA ASP A 622 38.03 -13.68 26.34
C ASP A 622 37.55 -12.22 26.24
N GLN A 623 36.23 -11.98 26.03
CA GLN A 623 35.58 -10.68 25.75
C GLN A 623 36.30 -9.84 24.67
N GLU A 624 37.17 -10.47 23.88
CA GLU A 624 38.13 -9.81 22.99
C GLU A 624 37.72 -9.87 21.52
N PHE A 625 36.87 -10.81 21.14
CA PHE A 625 36.64 -11.10 19.71
C PHE A 625 35.47 -10.32 19.10
N TYR A 626 34.30 -10.32 19.74
CA TYR A 626 33.10 -9.75 19.16
C TYR A 626 32.26 -8.95 20.15
N GLN A 627 31.56 -7.94 19.62
CA GLN A 627 30.49 -7.23 20.31
C GLN A 627 29.16 -7.58 19.66
N PRO A 628 28.24 -8.26 20.36
CA PRO A 628 26.93 -8.58 19.82
C PRO A 628 26.00 -7.37 19.85
N LYS A 629 25.23 -7.18 18.80
CA LYS A 629 24.07 -6.28 18.73
C LYS A 629 22.86 -7.09 18.32
N VAL A 630 21.80 -7.02 19.12
CA VAL A 630 20.52 -7.69 18.83
C VAL A 630 19.59 -6.73 18.14
N GLU A 631 18.91 -7.22 17.11
CA GLU A 631 17.83 -6.53 16.43
C GLU A 631 16.66 -7.50 16.29
N ARG A 632 15.44 -7.02 16.52
CA ARG A 632 14.21 -7.78 16.37
C ARG A 632 13.41 -7.22 15.21
N TYR A 633 12.82 -8.10 14.43
CA TYR A 633 12.02 -7.76 13.27
C TYR A 633 10.79 -8.66 13.19
N SER A 634 9.61 -8.08 12.97
CA SER A 634 8.34 -8.81 12.87
C SER A 634 7.99 -9.05 11.40
N PRO A 635 8.30 -10.22 10.82
CA PRO A 635 7.92 -10.54 9.46
C PRO A 635 6.40 -10.76 9.39
N TYR A 636 5.78 -10.33 8.30
CA TYR A 636 4.33 -10.45 8.10
C TYR A 636 3.84 -11.90 7.90
N TYR A 637 4.75 -12.82 7.62
CA TYR A 637 4.45 -14.22 7.29
C TYR A 637 4.71 -15.19 8.45
N SER A 638 5.03 -14.71 9.63
CA SER A 638 5.19 -15.51 10.84
C SER A 638 4.50 -14.84 12.03
N ASP A 639 4.06 -15.64 12.99
CA ASP A 639 3.58 -15.21 14.31
C ASP A 639 4.72 -15.04 15.33
N HIS A 640 5.95 -15.33 14.92
CA HIS A 640 7.19 -15.06 15.65
C HIS A 640 7.98 -13.90 15.02
N ASP A 641 8.65 -13.13 15.85
CA ASP A 641 9.63 -12.17 15.40
C ASP A 641 10.94 -12.87 14.99
N ALA A 642 11.55 -12.38 13.92
CA ALA A 642 12.91 -12.75 13.57
C ALA A 642 13.91 -12.06 14.51
N ILE A 643 14.89 -12.79 15.02
CA ILE A 643 15.98 -12.29 15.84
C ILE A 643 17.22 -12.25 14.99
N CYS A 644 17.82 -11.06 14.85
CA CYS A 644 19.05 -10.87 14.09
C CYS A 644 20.18 -10.41 15.02
N ILE A 645 21.29 -11.13 15.00
CA ILE A 645 22.48 -10.80 15.76
C ILE A 645 23.57 -10.32 14.81
N THR A 646 24.06 -9.12 15.05
CA THR A 646 25.24 -8.59 14.37
C THR A 646 26.43 -8.68 15.32
N LEU A 647 27.41 -9.49 14.96
CA LEU A 647 28.67 -9.61 15.69
C LEU A 647 29.72 -8.69 15.05
N THR A 648 30.16 -7.67 15.75
CA THR A 648 31.19 -6.76 15.25
C THR A 648 32.52 -7.15 15.88
N ARG A 649 33.52 -7.43 15.04
CA ARG A 649 34.89 -7.77 15.55
C ARG A 649 35.50 -6.54 16.21
N LYS A 650 35.99 -6.71 17.42
CA LYS A 650 36.71 -5.64 18.14
C LYS A 650 38.09 -5.44 17.52
N ASP A 651 38.46 -4.20 17.23
CA ASP A 651 39.82 -3.88 16.76
C ASP A 651 40.83 -4.12 17.87
N THR A 652 41.71 -5.12 17.69
CA THR A 652 42.79 -5.48 18.63
C THR A 652 43.96 -4.47 18.65
N LYS A 653 43.79 -3.26 18.11
CA LYS A 653 44.84 -2.24 17.96
C LYS A 653 44.80 -1.13 19.04
N LEU A 654 44.49 -1.45 20.29
CA LEU A 654 44.69 -0.48 21.39
C LEU A 654 45.20 -1.18 22.64
N LYS A 655 46.35 -1.87 22.54
CA LYS A 655 47.27 -2.12 23.66
C LYS A 655 48.70 -2.06 23.10
N LYS A 656 49.24 -0.86 23.03
CA LYS A 656 50.67 -0.57 23.13
C LYS A 656 50.86 0.61 24.06
#